data_b2ed6f10c8d019a37498dc4acb3472c5
#
_entry.id   b2ed6f10c8d019a37498dc4acb3472c5
#
_cell.length_a   1.000
_cell.length_b   1.000
_cell.length_c   1.000
_cell.angle_alpha   90.00
_cell.angle_beta   90.00
_cell.angle_gamma   90.00
#
_symmetry.space_group_name_H-M   'P 1'
#
loop_
_entity.id
_entity.type
_entity.pdbx_description
1 polymer ?
#
loop_
_entity_poly.entity_id
_entity_poly.type
_entity_poly.pdbx_seq_one_letter_code
_entity_poly.pdbx_strand_id
1 'polypeptide(L)'
;PGTVWVDPALLGALSLKIGDTLLLGDTSLRIAQRIVIEPDRGTGFSSFAPRVLLNQADLAATGLIQPASRITYRLAVAAPDGVGDAPVRAFIEWAETRIKSEHLRGVRVESLATGRPEMRQTLDRAAKFLNLVALLAALLAAVAVGIGSRDFANRHLDDCAMLRVLGLSQQRIAWQYGLEFGLVGLIASAIGVLLGFFVHYGFVWLLAGLVDASLPAATAWPALLGMGVGLTLLLGFGLPPVLQLARVPPLRVIRRDVGALKPASIAVLTAGVLGFSALLLAVASDLTLGLIAVGGFAAAVAMFALLAWLAVSLLKRAIPEAGRARWWTLGVRAPRWLVLATRQIAARPAFAVLQVSALAVGLLALVLLVLLRTDLIASWRQATPKDAPNRFVINVQPDQGMAFRQRLHDAGVNRYDWFPMFRGRLVAINGRPVTPEAYPDERAQRLLEREFNLSHAAQPPVHNQLVDGRWLPNEPNAVSVEAGLAQTLWLKLGDALRFDVGGTTAEGRITSLRRVDWSSMHVNFFVMFPTATMQADVPITYIAAFRAPQGGAAAGFDNALARDFPNVTTVDVSATLAQIQRVLDQVVRAVEFLFAFTLATGLVVLFAAVTATREARAREFAVMRALGASGKLLAQVQRAELLGVGLLAGVLASIAAMAVGWALARYVFEFSWTAPPWVPLVGGAAGALLALAAGWWGLREVLRRPVVQTLRQAADT
;
A
#
# COMPACT_ATOMS: atom_id res chain seq x y z
N PRO A 1 -23.13 -27.29 31.57
CA PRO A 1 -24.35 -27.98 31.11
C PRO A 1 -25.61 -27.18 31.50
N GLY A 2 -26.69 -27.33 30.72
CA GLY A 2 -27.97 -26.67 30.96
C GLY A 2 -28.03 -25.20 30.54
N THR A 3 -26.98 -24.63 29.96
CA THR A 3 -26.93 -23.25 29.54
C THR A 3 -26.38 -23.07 28.13
N VAL A 4 -26.83 -21.99 27.47
CA VAL A 4 -26.37 -21.61 26.11
C VAL A 4 -25.90 -20.20 26.05
N TRP A 5 -24.98 -19.94 25.11
CA TRP A 5 -24.58 -18.59 24.67
C TRP A 5 -25.16 -18.36 23.29
N VAL A 6 -25.76 -17.21 23.07
CA VAL A 6 -26.51 -16.93 21.84
C VAL A 6 -25.98 -15.70 21.11
N ASP A 7 -26.09 -15.72 19.79
CA ASP A 7 -25.83 -14.56 18.95
C ASP A 7 -26.83 -13.42 19.31
N PRO A 8 -26.40 -12.15 19.41
CA PRO A 8 -27.30 -11.02 19.63
C PRO A 8 -28.46 -10.92 18.66
N ALA A 9 -28.27 -11.34 17.39
CA ALA A 9 -29.29 -11.37 16.37
C ALA A 9 -30.45 -12.33 16.75
N LEU A 10 -30.14 -13.44 17.42
CA LEU A 10 -31.16 -14.39 17.88
C LEU A 10 -32.02 -13.80 19.00
N LEU A 11 -31.40 -13.05 19.93
CA LEU A 11 -32.15 -12.38 21.02
C LEU A 11 -33.16 -11.39 20.46
N GLY A 12 -32.73 -10.59 19.45
CA GLY A 12 -33.62 -9.66 18.78
C GLY A 12 -34.74 -10.34 17.98
N ALA A 13 -34.40 -11.40 17.24
CA ALA A 13 -35.35 -12.11 16.39
C ALA A 13 -36.45 -12.83 17.19
N LEU A 14 -36.09 -13.43 18.31
CA LEU A 14 -37.02 -14.17 19.16
C LEU A 14 -37.57 -13.36 20.35
N SER A 15 -37.17 -12.07 20.47
CA SER A 15 -37.54 -11.19 21.58
C SER A 15 -37.16 -11.76 22.96
N LEU A 16 -36.05 -12.48 23.03
CA LEU A 16 -35.53 -13.11 24.25
C LEU A 16 -34.48 -12.22 24.93
N LYS A 17 -34.29 -12.45 26.22
CA LYS A 17 -33.30 -11.77 27.06
C LYS A 17 -32.34 -12.79 27.72
N ILE A 18 -31.21 -12.30 28.21
CA ILE A 18 -30.32 -13.11 29.06
C ILE A 18 -31.08 -13.55 30.29
N GLY A 19 -31.04 -14.84 30.60
CA GLY A 19 -31.80 -15.48 31.67
C GLY A 19 -33.04 -16.24 31.22
N ASP A 20 -33.58 -15.92 30.01
CA ASP A 20 -34.72 -16.64 29.45
C ASP A 20 -34.32 -18.07 29.02
N THR A 21 -35.32 -18.88 28.77
CA THR A 21 -35.16 -20.27 28.31
C THR A 21 -35.33 -20.33 26.79
N LEU A 22 -34.38 -20.97 26.12
CA LEU A 22 -34.40 -21.28 24.70
C LEU A 22 -34.71 -22.77 24.50
N LEU A 23 -35.76 -23.06 23.76
CA LEU A 23 -36.05 -24.45 23.31
C LEU A 23 -35.15 -24.76 22.12
N LEU A 24 -34.29 -25.76 22.26
CA LEU A 24 -33.33 -26.17 21.23
C LEU A 24 -33.47 -27.67 20.96
N GLY A 25 -34.13 -28.00 19.86
CA GLY A 25 -34.57 -29.40 19.64
C GLY A 25 -35.53 -29.86 20.73
N ASP A 26 -35.25 -30.96 21.36
CA ASP A 26 -36.10 -31.58 22.41
C ASP A 26 -35.75 -31.05 23.84
N THR A 27 -34.80 -30.10 23.97
CA THR A 27 -34.31 -29.65 25.30
C THR A 27 -34.46 -28.15 25.48
N SER A 28 -34.85 -27.76 26.67
CA SER A 28 -34.92 -26.34 27.11
C SER A 28 -33.65 -25.95 27.85
N LEU A 29 -32.93 -24.97 27.34
CA LEU A 29 -31.66 -24.50 27.87
C LEU A 29 -31.73 -23.00 28.24
N ARG A 30 -31.12 -22.61 29.36
CA ARG A 30 -31.12 -21.23 29.82
C ARG A 30 -30.07 -20.38 29.08
N ILE A 31 -30.45 -19.22 28.59
CA ILE A 31 -29.52 -18.25 27.97
C ILE A 31 -28.66 -17.62 29.06
N ALA A 32 -27.36 -17.98 29.11
CA ALA A 32 -26.43 -17.49 30.11
C ALA A 32 -25.73 -16.21 29.66
N GLN A 33 -25.32 -16.13 28.39
CA GLN A 33 -24.55 -14.99 27.86
C GLN A 33 -24.83 -14.80 26.36
N ARG A 34 -24.44 -13.60 25.85
CA ARG A 34 -24.41 -13.29 24.44
C ARG A 34 -23.01 -13.53 23.86
N ILE A 35 -22.92 -14.03 22.65
CA ILE A 35 -21.67 -14.17 21.91
C ILE A 35 -21.28 -12.76 21.42
N VAL A 36 -20.12 -12.26 21.81
CA VAL A 36 -19.61 -10.95 21.37
C VAL A 36 -18.71 -11.10 20.16
N ILE A 37 -17.78 -12.03 20.20
CA ILE A 37 -16.85 -12.34 19.12
C ILE A 37 -16.68 -13.85 19.04
N GLU A 38 -16.73 -14.39 17.84
CA GLU A 38 -16.41 -15.77 17.53
C GLU A 38 -15.27 -15.78 16.50
N PRO A 39 -14.00 -16.00 16.92
CA PRO A 39 -12.83 -15.86 16.05
C PRO A 39 -12.81 -16.83 14.87
N ASP A 40 -13.35 -18.03 15.06
CA ASP A 40 -13.39 -19.15 14.12
C ASP A 40 -14.70 -19.29 13.33
N ARG A 41 -15.52 -18.22 13.32
CA ARG A 41 -16.71 -18.16 12.48
C ARG A 41 -16.31 -18.26 11.01
N GLY A 42 -16.69 -19.34 10.35
CA GLY A 42 -16.36 -19.59 8.94
C GLY A 42 -16.96 -18.56 7.97
N THR A 43 -16.46 -18.52 6.74
CA THR A 43 -16.89 -17.56 5.69
C THR A 43 -18.04 -18.08 4.81
N GLY A 44 -18.52 -19.32 5.03
CA GLY A 44 -19.63 -19.88 4.26
C GLY A 44 -20.98 -19.27 4.60
N PHE A 45 -21.96 -19.35 3.70
CA PHE A 45 -23.32 -18.83 3.92
C PHE A 45 -23.96 -19.33 5.20
N SER A 46 -23.75 -20.60 5.57
CA SER A 46 -24.21 -21.16 6.84
C SER A 46 -23.56 -20.53 8.08
N SER A 47 -22.42 -19.86 7.90
CA SER A 47 -21.70 -19.19 8.99
C SER A 47 -22.33 -17.85 9.38
N PHE A 48 -23.19 -17.29 8.54
CA PHE A 48 -23.89 -16.04 8.82
C PHE A 48 -25.19 -16.22 9.59
N ALA A 49 -25.72 -17.46 9.66
CA ALA A 49 -26.90 -17.73 10.47
C ALA A 49 -26.63 -17.46 11.97
N PRO A 50 -27.62 -16.96 12.74
CA PRO A 50 -27.46 -16.77 14.18
C PRO A 50 -27.02 -18.08 14.86
N ARG A 51 -26.07 -17.97 15.78
CA ARG A 51 -25.46 -19.12 16.44
C ARG A 51 -25.89 -19.29 17.86
N VAL A 52 -25.97 -20.55 18.26
CA VAL A 52 -26.13 -20.98 19.65
C VAL A 52 -24.95 -21.87 20.02
N LEU A 53 -24.21 -21.49 21.04
CA LEU A 53 -23.14 -22.31 21.61
C LEU A 53 -23.70 -23.03 22.85
N LEU A 54 -23.62 -24.36 22.86
CA LEU A 54 -24.03 -25.18 23.97
C LEU A 54 -22.88 -26.12 24.38
N ASN A 55 -22.99 -26.67 25.60
CA ASN A 55 -22.04 -27.65 26.06
C ASN A 55 -22.22 -28.95 25.30
N GLN A 56 -21.11 -29.61 24.95
CA GLN A 56 -21.13 -30.88 24.24
C GLN A 56 -21.92 -31.96 24.98
N ALA A 57 -21.95 -31.92 26.33
CA ALA A 57 -22.72 -32.86 27.15
C ALA A 57 -24.24 -32.72 26.95
N ASP A 58 -24.72 -31.50 26.62
CA ASP A 58 -26.17 -31.27 26.40
C ASP A 58 -26.61 -31.63 24.98
N LEU A 59 -25.65 -31.78 24.03
CA LEU A 59 -25.93 -31.96 22.61
C LEU A 59 -26.80 -33.20 22.33
N ALA A 60 -26.54 -34.33 22.98
CA ALA A 60 -27.29 -35.53 22.79
C ALA A 60 -28.77 -35.39 23.17
N ALA A 61 -29.05 -34.65 24.25
CA ALA A 61 -30.42 -34.42 24.74
C ALA A 61 -31.25 -33.51 23.83
N THR A 62 -30.60 -32.73 22.94
CA THR A 62 -31.31 -31.85 21.99
C THR A 62 -31.96 -32.61 20.82
N GLY A 63 -31.53 -33.83 20.51
CA GLY A 63 -31.99 -34.57 19.35
C GLY A 63 -31.63 -33.95 17.97
N LEU A 64 -30.76 -32.92 17.92
CA LEU A 64 -30.40 -32.22 16.70
C LEU A 64 -29.53 -33.03 15.76
N ILE A 65 -28.75 -33.99 16.29
CA ILE A 65 -27.92 -34.86 15.47
C ILE A 65 -28.72 -36.05 15.01
N GLN A 66 -29.06 -36.07 13.74
CA GLN A 66 -29.80 -37.14 13.06
C GLN A 66 -28.96 -37.70 11.90
N PRO A 67 -29.28 -38.86 11.34
CA PRO A 67 -28.48 -39.50 10.27
C PRO A 67 -28.17 -38.64 9.04
N ALA A 68 -28.98 -37.61 8.75
CA ALA A 68 -28.77 -36.69 7.63
C ALA A 68 -28.21 -35.31 8.06
N SER A 69 -27.87 -35.13 9.33
CA SER A 69 -27.34 -33.86 9.83
C SER A 69 -25.94 -33.59 9.28
N ARG A 70 -25.73 -32.37 8.83
CA ARG A 70 -24.38 -31.89 8.41
C ARG A 70 -23.58 -31.51 9.64
N ILE A 71 -22.65 -32.35 10.04
CA ILE A 71 -21.81 -32.18 11.21
C ILE A 71 -20.39 -31.88 10.73
N THR A 72 -19.74 -30.87 11.33
CA THR A 72 -18.32 -30.56 11.12
C THR A 72 -17.61 -30.62 12.47
N TYR A 73 -16.64 -31.50 12.60
CA TYR A 73 -15.76 -31.54 13.76
C TYR A 73 -14.60 -30.58 13.58
N ARG A 74 -14.26 -29.83 14.63
CA ARG A 74 -13.12 -28.91 14.63
C ARG A 74 -12.24 -29.17 15.83
N LEU A 75 -10.93 -29.29 15.57
CA LEU A 75 -9.89 -29.35 16.59
C LEU A 75 -9.08 -28.06 16.55
N ALA A 76 -9.08 -27.29 17.63
CA ALA A 76 -8.22 -26.14 17.77
C ALA A 76 -6.90 -26.54 18.44
N VAL A 77 -5.78 -26.15 17.84
CA VAL A 77 -4.44 -26.42 18.36
C VAL A 77 -3.72 -25.09 18.58
N ALA A 78 -3.19 -24.88 19.77
CA ALA A 78 -2.43 -23.71 20.13
C ALA A 78 -1.12 -24.12 20.81
N ALA A 79 -0.09 -23.29 20.67
CA ALA A 79 1.14 -23.45 21.44
C ALA A 79 0.93 -22.97 22.87
N PRO A 80 1.65 -23.51 23.85
CA PRO A 80 1.70 -22.96 25.20
C PRO A 80 2.24 -21.53 25.20
N ASP A 81 1.78 -20.75 26.18
CA ASP A 81 2.24 -19.36 26.32
C ASP A 81 3.77 -19.27 26.43
N GLY A 82 4.36 -18.36 25.67
CA GLY A 82 5.81 -18.10 25.68
C GLY A 82 6.67 -18.99 24.77
N VAL A 83 6.11 -20.01 24.13
CA VAL A 83 6.89 -20.93 23.23
C VAL A 83 6.93 -20.46 21.77
N GLY A 84 6.10 -19.51 21.39
CA GLY A 84 5.99 -19.00 20.02
C GLY A 84 5.31 -19.98 19.05
N ASP A 85 5.30 -19.65 17.76
CA ASP A 85 4.51 -20.38 16.74
C ASP A 85 5.20 -21.62 16.13
N ALA A 86 6.45 -21.90 16.49
CA ALA A 86 7.21 -22.98 15.89
C ALA A 86 6.57 -24.38 16.07
N PRO A 87 6.04 -24.75 17.27
CA PRO A 87 5.35 -26.04 17.44
C PRO A 87 4.07 -26.15 16.62
N VAL A 88 3.32 -25.06 16.48
CA VAL A 88 2.08 -25.04 15.68
C VAL A 88 2.40 -25.22 14.20
N ARG A 89 3.46 -24.58 13.69
CA ARG A 89 3.91 -24.78 12.31
C ARG A 89 4.34 -26.21 12.05
N ALA A 90 5.11 -26.80 12.94
CA ALA A 90 5.51 -28.18 12.84
C ALA A 90 4.30 -29.15 12.86
N PHE A 91 3.30 -28.87 13.70
CA PHE A 91 2.05 -29.62 13.72
C PHE A 91 1.27 -29.49 12.39
N ILE A 92 1.19 -28.29 11.82
CA ILE A 92 0.52 -28.07 10.53
C ILE A 92 1.21 -28.87 9.43
N GLU A 93 2.54 -28.79 9.31
CA GLU A 93 3.31 -29.55 8.32
C GLU A 93 3.14 -31.06 8.48
N TRP A 94 3.17 -31.54 9.72
CA TRP A 94 2.91 -32.94 10.03
C TRP A 94 1.48 -33.38 9.62
N ALA A 95 0.47 -32.58 9.98
CA ALA A 95 -0.93 -32.88 9.67
C ALA A 95 -1.19 -32.86 8.16
N GLU A 96 -0.69 -31.87 7.45
CA GLU A 96 -0.80 -31.78 5.98
C GLU A 96 -0.12 -32.96 5.28
N THR A 97 1.08 -33.34 5.74
CA THR A 97 1.81 -34.48 5.20
C THR A 97 1.03 -35.76 5.41
N ARG A 98 0.44 -35.94 6.60
CA ARG A 98 -0.34 -37.15 6.94
C ARG A 98 -1.65 -37.21 6.17
N ILE A 99 -2.37 -36.11 6.03
CA ILE A 99 -3.60 -36.02 5.22
C ILE A 99 -3.32 -36.44 3.77
N LYS A 100 -2.19 -35.97 3.20
CA LYS A 100 -1.78 -36.30 1.82
C LYS A 100 -1.36 -37.76 1.68
N SER A 101 -0.54 -38.28 2.61
CA SER A 101 -0.01 -39.64 2.54
C SER A 101 -1.10 -40.71 2.76
N GLU A 102 -2.06 -40.48 3.64
CA GLU A 102 -3.16 -41.39 3.95
C GLU A 102 -4.40 -41.12 3.09
N HIS A 103 -4.36 -40.15 2.16
CA HIS A 103 -5.49 -39.79 1.28
C HIS A 103 -6.79 -39.51 2.06
N LEU A 104 -6.70 -38.87 3.22
CA LEU A 104 -7.84 -38.58 4.08
C LEU A 104 -8.78 -37.58 3.42
N ARG A 105 -10.02 -38.01 3.13
CA ARG A 105 -11.04 -37.13 2.54
C ARG A 105 -11.84 -36.41 3.63
N GLY A 106 -12.20 -35.15 3.37
CA GLY A 106 -13.03 -34.36 4.28
C GLY A 106 -12.29 -33.75 5.47
N VAL A 107 -10.98 -33.95 5.58
CA VAL A 107 -10.12 -33.31 6.59
C VAL A 107 -9.44 -32.10 5.99
N ARG A 108 -9.50 -30.96 6.68
CA ARG A 108 -8.86 -29.69 6.25
C ARG A 108 -8.11 -29.03 7.40
N VAL A 109 -6.89 -28.63 7.14
CA VAL A 109 -6.11 -27.79 8.07
C VAL A 109 -6.41 -26.33 7.76
N GLU A 110 -6.96 -25.62 8.73
CA GLU A 110 -7.20 -24.19 8.65
C GLU A 110 -6.22 -23.44 9.57
N SER A 111 -5.39 -22.61 9.01
CA SER A 111 -4.53 -21.67 9.73
C SER A 111 -5.01 -20.23 9.51
N LEU A 112 -4.47 -19.27 10.26
CA LEU A 112 -4.68 -17.85 9.97
C LEU A 112 -4.29 -17.49 8.53
N ALA A 113 -3.36 -18.26 7.96
CA ALA A 113 -2.89 -18.07 6.59
C ALA A 113 -3.87 -18.60 5.52
N THR A 114 -4.58 -19.67 5.80
CA THR A 114 -5.44 -20.38 4.82
C THR A 114 -6.93 -20.16 5.03
N GLY A 115 -7.32 -19.81 6.25
CA GLY A 115 -8.74 -19.69 6.63
C GLY A 115 -9.47 -18.48 6.07
N ARG A 116 -8.77 -17.36 5.79
CA ARG A 116 -9.35 -16.12 5.25
C ARG A 116 -8.44 -15.46 4.21
N PRO A 117 -8.39 -16.01 2.98
CA PRO A 117 -7.46 -15.57 1.95
C PRO A 117 -7.65 -14.09 1.56
N GLU A 118 -8.88 -13.57 1.57
CA GLU A 118 -9.17 -12.19 1.19
C GLU A 118 -8.64 -11.19 2.24
N MET A 119 -8.81 -11.49 3.52
CA MET A 119 -8.26 -10.67 4.60
C MET A 119 -6.73 -10.70 4.58
N ARG A 120 -6.13 -11.87 4.32
CA ARG A 120 -4.68 -12.02 4.18
C ARG A 120 -4.15 -11.18 3.05
N GLN A 121 -4.75 -11.22 1.86
CA GLN A 121 -4.33 -10.38 0.73
C GLN A 121 -4.35 -8.88 1.08
N THR A 122 -5.36 -8.44 1.82
CA THR A 122 -5.44 -7.03 2.26
C THR A 122 -4.33 -6.68 3.24
N LEU A 123 -4.06 -7.56 4.22
CA LEU A 123 -2.98 -7.38 5.19
C LEU A 123 -1.60 -7.46 4.53
N ASP A 124 -1.40 -8.38 3.58
CA ASP A 124 -0.15 -8.51 2.82
C ASP A 124 0.12 -7.25 1.96
N ARG A 125 -0.92 -6.70 1.32
CA ARG A 125 -0.81 -5.42 0.59
C ARG A 125 -0.46 -4.27 1.54
N ALA A 126 -1.09 -4.21 2.71
CA ALA A 126 -0.77 -3.22 3.73
C ALA A 126 0.68 -3.37 4.22
N ALA A 127 1.13 -4.59 4.51
CA ALA A 127 2.49 -4.88 4.93
C ALA A 127 3.52 -4.49 3.85
N LYS A 128 3.26 -4.82 2.58
CA LYS A 128 4.10 -4.40 1.44
C LYS A 128 4.17 -2.87 1.32
N PHE A 129 3.05 -2.17 1.53
CA PHE A 129 3.02 -0.72 1.52
C PHE A 129 3.84 -0.11 2.66
N LEU A 130 3.67 -0.62 3.90
CA LEU A 130 4.44 -0.17 5.06
C LEU A 130 5.94 -0.38 4.85
N ASN A 131 6.32 -1.50 4.26
CA ASN A 131 7.71 -1.81 3.93
C ASN A 131 8.27 -0.88 2.85
N LEU A 132 7.48 -0.56 1.82
CA LEU A 132 7.85 0.44 0.82
C LEU A 132 8.10 1.82 1.45
N VAL A 133 7.23 2.24 2.37
CA VAL A 133 7.38 3.50 3.11
C VAL A 133 8.69 3.52 3.90
N ALA A 134 9.02 2.42 4.57
CA ALA A 134 10.29 2.27 5.30
C ALA A 134 11.51 2.33 4.36
N LEU A 135 11.46 1.65 3.22
CA LEU A 135 12.51 1.70 2.20
C LEU A 135 12.72 3.11 1.65
N LEU A 136 11.63 3.82 1.33
CA LEU A 136 11.70 5.21 0.86
C LEU A 136 12.27 6.14 1.92
N ALA A 137 11.88 5.97 3.19
CA ALA A 137 12.45 6.75 4.30
C ALA A 137 13.95 6.51 4.45
N ALA A 138 14.42 5.27 4.33
CA ALA A 138 15.85 4.93 4.38
C ALA A 138 16.62 5.52 3.18
N LEU A 139 16.05 5.49 1.97
CA LEU A 139 16.64 6.11 0.78
C LEU A 139 16.73 7.64 0.93
N LEU A 140 15.70 8.28 1.48
CA LEU A 140 15.73 9.71 1.81
C LEU A 140 16.80 10.03 2.85
N ALA A 141 16.92 9.22 3.89
CA ALA A 141 17.95 9.37 4.92
C ALA A 141 19.35 9.28 4.34
N ALA A 142 19.59 8.38 3.36
CA ALA A 142 20.88 8.27 2.66
C ALA A 142 21.26 9.57 1.98
N VAL A 143 20.31 10.20 1.29
CA VAL A 143 20.52 11.51 0.63
C VAL A 143 20.81 12.60 1.65
N ALA A 144 20.03 12.65 2.75
CA ALA A 144 20.23 13.65 3.82
C ALA A 144 21.63 13.53 4.45
N VAL A 145 22.06 12.31 4.79
CA VAL A 145 23.39 12.02 5.35
C VAL A 145 24.49 12.43 4.37
N GLY A 146 24.34 12.09 3.07
CA GLY A 146 25.31 12.46 2.04
C GLY A 146 25.47 13.98 1.86
N ILE A 147 24.34 14.71 1.84
CA ILE A 147 24.35 16.18 1.74
C ILE A 147 24.95 16.81 3.00
N GLY A 148 24.49 16.40 4.18
CA GLY A 148 24.97 16.93 5.46
C GLY A 148 26.47 16.69 5.69
N SER A 149 26.95 15.50 5.35
CA SER A 149 28.38 15.15 5.49
C SER A 149 29.27 15.94 4.54
N ARG A 150 28.78 16.19 3.32
CA ARG A 150 29.51 17.02 2.35
C ARG A 150 29.55 18.48 2.78
N ASP A 151 28.46 19.00 3.33
CA ASP A 151 28.40 20.36 3.88
C ASP A 151 29.35 20.50 5.09
N PHE A 152 29.32 19.52 6.01
CA PHE A 152 30.26 19.46 7.12
C PHE A 152 31.71 19.47 6.63
N ALA A 153 32.04 18.60 5.69
CA ALA A 153 33.39 18.55 5.15
C ALA A 153 33.83 19.86 4.49
N ASN A 154 32.94 20.53 3.73
CA ASN A 154 33.23 21.81 3.11
C ASN A 154 33.56 22.90 4.13
N ARG A 155 32.90 22.93 5.27
CA ARG A 155 33.14 23.93 6.34
C ARG A 155 34.45 23.73 7.07
N HIS A 156 34.94 22.49 7.20
CA HIS A 156 36.15 22.16 7.95
C HIS A 156 37.41 22.03 7.06
N LEU A 157 37.33 22.42 5.78
CA LEU A 157 38.50 22.36 4.87
C LEU A 157 39.63 23.23 5.33
N ASP A 158 39.36 24.46 5.80
CA ASP A 158 40.37 25.45 6.20
C ASP A 158 40.95 25.08 7.58
N ASP A 159 40.14 24.57 8.48
CA ASP A 159 40.60 24.04 9.79
C ASP A 159 41.58 22.88 9.60
N CYS A 160 41.26 21.94 8.70
CA CYS A 160 42.15 20.83 8.38
C CYS A 160 43.45 21.25 7.72
N ALA A 161 43.39 22.27 6.85
CA ALA A 161 44.60 22.84 6.25
C ALA A 161 45.52 23.47 7.33
N MET A 162 44.95 24.20 8.31
CA MET A 162 45.66 24.80 9.43
C MET A 162 46.28 23.71 10.34
N LEU A 163 45.53 22.66 10.70
CA LEU A 163 46.02 21.53 11.48
C LEU A 163 47.24 20.85 10.78
N ARG A 164 47.22 20.79 9.45
CA ARG A 164 48.32 20.25 8.65
C ARG A 164 49.54 21.15 8.66
N VAL A 165 49.37 22.45 8.64
CA VAL A 165 50.50 23.44 8.78
C VAL A 165 51.11 23.33 10.17
N LEU A 166 50.32 23.07 11.21
CA LEU A 166 50.76 22.83 12.58
C LEU A 166 51.43 21.47 12.78
N GLY A 167 51.58 20.64 11.71
CA GLY A 167 52.38 19.40 11.74
C GLY A 167 51.57 18.14 12.03
N LEU A 168 50.22 18.20 12.09
CA LEU A 168 49.42 16.96 12.27
C LEU A 168 49.50 16.09 11.01
N SER A 169 49.69 14.80 11.22
CA SER A 169 49.73 13.79 10.14
C SER A 169 48.33 13.57 9.57
N GLN A 170 48.24 13.18 8.27
CA GLN A 170 46.99 12.82 7.62
C GLN A 170 46.20 11.75 8.36
N GLN A 171 46.90 10.74 8.87
CA GLN A 171 46.31 9.62 9.61
C GLN A 171 45.66 10.08 10.92
N ARG A 172 46.30 10.99 11.66
CA ARG A 172 45.72 11.54 12.90
C ARG A 172 44.46 12.35 12.63
N ILE A 173 44.48 13.19 11.60
CA ILE A 173 43.29 13.98 11.18
C ILE A 173 42.17 13.04 10.73
N ALA A 174 42.48 12.01 9.90
CA ALA A 174 41.50 11.02 9.47
C ALA A 174 40.87 10.26 10.64
N TRP A 175 41.67 9.85 11.60
CA TRP A 175 41.24 9.13 12.81
C TRP A 175 40.36 10.02 13.69
N GLN A 176 40.75 11.26 13.92
CA GLN A 176 40.04 12.20 14.78
C GLN A 176 38.66 12.50 14.21
N TYR A 177 38.57 12.93 12.94
CA TYR A 177 37.29 13.21 12.29
C TYR A 177 36.46 11.94 12.07
N GLY A 178 37.11 10.80 11.79
CA GLY A 178 36.44 9.51 11.66
C GLY A 178 35.81 9.05 12.99
N LEU A 179 36.50 9.21 14.11
CA LEU A 179 36.02 8.91 15.46
C LEU A 179 34.87 9.87 15.85
N GLU A 180 35.05 11.17 15.65
CA GLU A 180 34.04 12.19 15.93
C GLU A 180 32.76 11.90 15.17
N PHE A 181 32.89 11.66 13.86
CA PHE A 181 31.75 11.38 12.99
C PHE A 181 31.09 10.04 13.32
N GLY A 182 31.88 9.03 13.66
CA GLY A 182 31.40 7.72 14.12
C GLY A 182 30.62 7.82 15.43
N LEU A 183 31.11 8.61 16.39
CA LEU A 183 30.47 8.83 17.68
C LEU A 183 29.16 9.61 17.53
N VAL A 184 29.15 10.69 16.73
CA VAL A 184 27.96 11.45 16.39
C VAL A 184 26.92 10.56 15.71
N GLY A 185 27.36 9.74 14.76
CA GLY A 185 26.47 8.80 14.07
C GLY A 185 25.88 7.73 14.99
N LEU A 186 26.66 7.21 15.92
CA LEU A 186 26.20 6.23 16.91
C LEU A 186 25.16 6.86 17.85
N ILE A 187 25.44 8.05 18.37
CA ILE A 187 24.51 8.78 19.24
C ILE A 187 23.24 9.14 18.48
N ALA A 188 23.37 9.66 17.25
CA ALA A 188 22.22 10.02 16.41
C ALA A 188 21.36 8.79 16.08
N SER A 189 21.99 7.64 15.76
CA SER A 189 21.28 6.38 15.52
C SER A 189 20.58 5.87 16.78
N ALA A 190 21.21 5.98 17.96
CA ALA A 190 20.59 5.60 19.23
C ALA A 190 19.38 6.49 19.56
N ILE A 191 19.50 7.80 19.37
CA ILE A 191 18.38 8.74 19.52
C ILE A 191 17.27 8.43 18.51
N GLY A 192 17.63 8.13 17.26
CA GLY A 192 16.68 7.74 16.22
C GLY A 192 15.91 6.47 16.57
N VAL A 193 16.59 5.45 17.09
CA VAL A 193 15.96 4.20 17.60
C VAL A 193 15.02 4.51 18.77
N LEU A 194 15.44 5.36 19.70
CA LEU A 194 14.60 5.76 20.85
C LEU A 194 13.34 6.50 20.39
N LEU A 195 13.48 7.45 19.47
CA LEU A 195 12.34 8.16 18.87
C LEU A 195 11.43 7.20 18.11
N GLY A 196 11.99 6.27 17.33
CA GLY A 196 11.23 5.23 16.65
C GLY A 196 10.45 4.33 17.61
N PHE A 197 11.02 4.03 18.77
CA PHE A 197 10.34 3.29 19.82
C PHE A 197 9.12 4.05 20.38
N PHE A 198 9.24 5.35 20.64
CA PHE A 198 8.08 6.17 21.03
C PHE A 198 7.03 6.25 19.92
N VAL A 199 7.43 6.41 18.68
CA VAL A 199 6.53 6.41 17.51
C VAL A 199 5.81 5.06 17.41
N HIS A 200 6.51 3.94 17.67
CA HIS A 200 5.91 2.61 17.71
C HIS A 200 4.78 2.52 18.74
N TYR A 201 4.97 3.02 19.95
CA TYR A 201 3.90 3.04 20.97
C TYR A 201 2.73 3.96 20.57
N GLY A 202 3.01 5.10 19.95
CA GLY A 202 1.98 5.96 19.38
C GLY A 202 1.16 5.23 18.30
N PHE A 203 1.83 4.42 17.47
CA PHE A 203 1.20 3.59 16.47
C PHE A 203 0.35 2.45 17.07
N VAL A 204 0.88 1.76 18.08
CA VAL A 204 0.13 0.74 18.85
C VAL A 204 -1.12 1.35 19.49
N TRP A 205 -1.00 2.55 20.09
CA TRP A 205 -2.14 3.26 20.67
C TRP A 205 -3.19 3.64 19.59
N LEU A 206 -2.76 4.06 18.40
CA LEU A 206 -3.65 4.36 17.28
C LEU A 206 -4.42 3.13 16.79
N LEU A 207 -3.80 1.95 16.89
CA LEU A 207 -4.39 0.66 16.56
C LEU A 207 -5.12 0.01 17.74
N ALA A 208 -5.07 0.58 18.95
CA ALA A 208 -5.80 0.10 20.11
C ALA A 208 -7.31 0.05 19.81
N GLY A 209 -7.92 -1.11 20.10
CA GLY A 209 -9.31 -1.41 19.76
C GLY A 209 -9.51 -2.32 18.54
N LEU A 210 -8.45 -2.65 17.79
CA LEU A 210 -8.45 -3.75 16.81
C LEU A 210 -8.17 -5.09 17.46
N VAL A 211 -7.31 -5.08 18.46
CA VAL A 211 -6.81 -6.29 19.11
C VAL A 211 -7.09 -6.13 20.60
N ASP A 212 -8.07 -6.87 21.10
CA ASP A 212 -8.36 -6.97 22.54
C ASP A 212 -7.32 -7.82 23.28
N ALA A 213 -6.32 -8.36 22.57
CA ALA A 213 -5.24 -9.15 23.14
C ALA A 213 -4.04 -8.26 23.52
N SER A 214 -3.40 -8.59 24.62
CA SER A 214 -2.11 -8.01 24.99
C SER A 214 -1.09 -8.28 23.87
N LEU A 215 -0.63 -7.23 23.21
CA LEU A 215 0.41 -7.34 22.19
C LEU A 215 1.70 -7.84 22.85
N PRO A 216 2.45 -8.74 22.20
CA PRO A 216 3.74 -9.20 22.71
C PRO A 216 4.71 -8.03 22.86
N ALA A 217 5.63 -8.13 23.85
CA ALA A 217 6.65 -7.11 24.06
C ALA A 217 7.48 -6.88 22.80
N ALA A 218 7.86 -5.62 22.57
CA ALA A 218 8.70 -5.26 21.41
C ALA A 218 10.02 -6.03 21.46
N THR A 219 10.38 -6.67 20.34
CA THR A 219 11.67 -7.38 20.21
C THR A 219 12.83 -6.40 20.03
N ALA A 220 14.05 -6.82 20.34
CA ALA A 220 15.26 -6.00 20.10
C ALA A 220 15.65 -5.90 18.62
N TRP A 221 15.10 -6.76 17.76
CA TRP A 221 15.46 -6.83 16.34
C TRP A 221 15.27 -5.51 15.56
N PRO A 222 14.15 -4.78 15.66
CA PRO A 222 14.01 -3.48 15.01
C PRO A 222 15.03 -2.43 15.48
N ALA A 223 15.44 -2.49 16.75
CA ALA A 223 16.47 -1.59 17.28
C ALA A 223 17.85 -1.88 16.65
N LEU A 224 18.21 -3.16 16.54
CA LEU A 224 19.45 -3.58 15.86
C LEU A 224 19.43 -3.22 14.37
N LEU A 225 18.29 -3.39 13.70
CA LEU A 225 18.11 -2.96 12.31
C LEU A 225 18.25 -1.45 12.15
N GLY A 226 17.58 -0.66 12.99
CA GLY A 226 17.67 0.81 12.94
C GLY A 226 19.11 1.31 13.16
N MET A 227 19.82 0.72 14.12
CA MET A 227 21.23 0.99 14.36
C MET A 227 22.10 0.59 13.16
N GLY A 228 21.85 -0.60 12.59
CA GLY A 228 22.56 -1.11 11.40
C GLY A 228 22.38 -0.21 10.18
N VAL A 229 21.14 0.22 9.91
CA VAL A 229 20.84 1.17 8.83
C VAL A 229 21.56 2.49 9.06
N GLY A 230 21.47 3.07 10.27
CA GLY A 230 22.12 4.34 10.60
C GLY A 230 23.62 4.29 10.43
N LEU A 231 24.27 3.24 10.94
CA LEU A 231 25.73 3.05 10.79
C LEU A 231 26.15 2.79 9.34
N THR A 232 25.38 1.99 8.58
CA THR A 232 25.65 1.75 7.16
C THR A 232 25.54 3.03 6.33
N LEU A 233 24.55 3.86 6.61
CA LEU A 233 24.40 5.17 5.96
C LEU A 233 25.57 6.11 6.28
N LEU A 234 25.98 6.13 7.55
CA LEU A 234 27.11 6.93 7.99
C LEU A 234 28.41 6.48 7.30
N LEU A 235 28.70 5.17 7.30
CA LEU A 235 29.90 4.62 6.69
C LEU A 235 29.90 4.76 5.16
N GLY A 236 28.77 4.50 4.50
CA GLY A 236 28.65 4.53 3.04
C GLY A 236 28.59 5.93 2.44
N PHE A 237 27.81 6.81 3.03
CA PHE A 237 27.54 8.14 2.48
C PHE A 237 28.13 9.27 3.31
N GLY A 238 28.29 9.08 4.62
CA GLY A 238 28.78 10.09 5.55
C GLY A 238 30.31 10.19 5.62
N LEU A 239 30.96 9.05 5.82
CA LEU A 239 32.40 8.99 6.08
C LEU A 239 33.28 9.38 4.87
N PRO A 240 32.95 9.02 3.60
CA PRO A 240 33.81 9.33 2.46
C PRO A 240 34.11 10.82 2.26
N PRO A 241 33.17 11.77 2.34
CA PRO A 241 33.48 13.21 2.29
C PRO A 241 34.37 13.66 3.45
N VAL A 242 34.12 13.14 4.66
CA VAL A 242 34.86 13.52 5.87
C VAL A 242 36.32 13.06 5.82
N LEU A 243 36.58 11.83 5.35
CA LEU A 243 37.95 11.32 5.19
C LEU A 243 38.78 12.10 4.15
N GLN A 244 38.13 12.77 3.21
CA GLN A 244 38.85 13.65 2.27
C GLN A 244 39.47 14.88 2.95
N LEU A 245 38.95 15.31 4.10
CA LEU A 245 39.53 16.40 4.91
C LEU A 245 40.98 16.13 5.29
N ALA A 246 41.34 14.89 5.55
CA ALA A 246 42.71 14.50 5.87
C ALA A 246 43.70 14.73 4.71
N ARG A 247 43.21 14.78 3.47
CA ARG A 247 44.00 14.94 2.24
C ARG A 247 44.12 16.39 1.78
N VAL A 248 43.57 17.34 2.51
CA VAL A 248 43.64 18.79 2.16
C VAL A 248 45.08 19.24 2.20
N PRO A 249 45.61 19.90 1.12
CA PRO A 249 46.97 20.36 1.09
C PRO A 249 47.17 21.57 2.01
N PRO A 250 48.31 21.68 2.73
CA PRO A 250 48.62 22.83 3.59
C PRO A 250 48.64 24.17 2.84
N LEU A 251 48.94 24.12 1.53
CA LEU A 251 48.97 25.32 0.66
C LEU A 251 47.61 26.07 0.63
N ARG A 252 46.53 25.39 1.01
CA ARG A 252 45.19 26.01 1.08
C ARG A 252 45.12 27.20 2.08
N VAL A 253 45.94 27.21 3.10
CA VAL A 253 46.01 28.33 4.05
C VAL A 253 46.41 29.63 3.34
N ILE A 254 47.24 29.56 2.29
CA ILE A 254 47.72 30.71 1.49
C ILE A 254 46.82 30.90 0.25
N ARG A 255 46.44 29.80 -0.41
CA ARG A 255 45.64 29.82 -1.63
C ARG A 255 44.38 28.96 -1.43
N ARG A 256 43.27 29.59 -1.04
CA ARG A 256 41.98 28.94 -0.72
C ARG A 256 41.32 28.26 -1.92
N ASP A 257 41.71 28.52 -3.15
CA ASP A 257 41.25 27.89 -4.37
C ASP A 257 41.82 26.46 -4.57
N VAL A 258 42.87 26.10 -3.82
CA VAL A 258 43.54 24.80 -3.90
C VAL A 258 42.89 23.81 -2.91
N GLY A 259 42.64 22.56 -3.35
CA GLY A 259 42.16 21.51 -2.47
C GLY A 259 40.64 21.42 -2.32
N ALA A 260 39.90 21.82 -3.33
CA ALA A 260 38.47 21.50 -3.39
C ALA A 260 38.24 19.99 -3.24
N LEU A 261 37.18 19.62 -2.53
CA LEU A 261 36.79 18.20 -2.37
C LEU A 261 36.67 17.54 -3.74
N LYS A 262 37.51 16.55 -3.99
CA LYS A 262 37.39 15.70 -5.18
C LYS A 262 36.17 14.78 -5.01
N PRO A 263 35.52 14.34 -6.09
CA PRO A 263 34.54 13.30 -5.97
C PRO A 263 35.17 12.09 -5.26
N ALA A 264 34.45 11.48 -4.32
CA ALA A 264 34.92 10.27 -3.64
C ALA A 264 35.34 9.23 -4.67
N SER A 265 36.33 8.40 -4.35
CA SER A 265 36.72 7.35 -5.30
C SER A 265 35.48 6.52 -5.64
N ILE A 266 35.30 6.25 -6.92
CA ILE A 266 34.15 5.49 -7.42
C ILE A 266 34.00 4.17 -6.65
N ALA A 267 35.13 3.54 -6.26
CA ALA A 267 35.13 2.30 -5.48
C ALA A 267 34.49 2.44 -4.09
N VAL A 268 34.74 3.54 -3.38
CA VAL A 268 34.16 3.78 -2.05
C VAL A 268 32.68 4.09 -2.15
N LEU A 269 32.31 4.89 -3.15
CA LEU A 269 30.89 5.23 -3.39
C LEU A 269 30.10 3.98 -3.78
N THR A 270 30.65 3.15 -4.69
CA THR A 270 30.02 1.87 -5.09
C THR A 270 29.90 0.91 -3.94
N ALA A 271 30.92 0.78 -3.10
CA ALA A 271 30.87 -0.09 -1.91
C ALA A 271 29.77 0.37 -0.93
N GLY A 272 29.65 1.68 -0.69
CA GLY A 272 28.59 2.25 0.15
C GLY A 272 27.19 2.01 -0.43
N VAL A 273 27.01 2.26 -1.71
CA VAL A 273 25.74 2.02 -2.41
C VAL A 273 25.38 0.55 -2.43
N LEU A 274 26.32 -0.35 -2.74
CA LEU A 274 26.08 -1.79 -2.75
C LEU A 274 25.77 -2.33 -1.35
N GLY A 275 26.53 -1.92 -0.33
CA GLY A 275 26.30 -2.35 1.06
C GLY A 275 24.93 -1.89 1.56
N PHE A 276 24.56 -0.65 1.27
CA PHE A 276 23.23 -0.12 1.64
C PHE A 276 22.10 -0.79 0.86
N SER A 277 22.28 -1.01 -0.44
CA SER A 277 21.29 -1.72 -1.27
C SER A 277 21.10 -3.16 -0.80
N ALA A 278 22.19 -3.86 -0.47
CA ALA A 278 22.15 -5.21 0.08
C ALA A 278 21.39 -5.25 1.42
N LEU A 279 21.66 -4.28 2.31
CA LEU A 279 20.94 -4.17 3.58
C LEU A 279 19.43 -3.93 3.36
N LEU A 280 19.05 -3.02 2.45
CA LEU A 280 17.65 -2.75 2.14
C LEU A 280 16.96 -3.98 1.55
N LEU A 281 17.63 -4.71 0.65
CA LEU A 281 17.10 -5.95 0.08
C LEU A 281 16.94 -7.05 1.11
N ALA A 282 17.87 -7.16 2.07
CA ALA A 282 17.78 -8.14 3.17
C ALA A 282 16.62 -7.83 4.14
N VAL A 283 16.23 -6.56 4.27
CA VAL A 283 15.13 -6.11 5.14
C VAL A 283 13.79 -6.12 4.40
N ALA A 284 13.81 -6.08 3.06
CA ALA A 284 12.59 -6.09 2.26
C ALA A 284 11.81 -7.40 2.46
N SER A 285 10.52 -7.30 2.75
CA SER A 285 9.62 -8.46 2.90
C SER A 285 9.41 -9.22 1.60
N ASP A 286 9.64 -8.56 0.46
CA ASP A 286 9.48 -9.08 -0.89
C ASP A 286 10.66 -8.59 -1.74
N LEU A 287 11.38 -9.52 -2.33
CA LEU A 287 12.56 -9.22 -3.16
C LEU A 287 12.19 -8.35 -4.37
N THR A 288 11.03 -8.60 -4.97
CA THR A 288 10.52 -7.82 -6.11
C THR A 288 10.27 -6.37 -5.72
N LEU A 289 9.63 -6.16 -4.56
CA LEU A 289 9.43 -4.82 -3.98
C LEU A 289 10.76 -4.11 -3.74
N GLY A 290 11.72 -4.81 -3.10
CA GLY A 290 13.04 -4.27 -2.82
C GLY A 290 13.81 -3.88 -4.09
N LEU A 291 13.83 -4.75 -5.10
CA LEU A 291 14.50 -4.50 -6.38
C LEU A 291 13.86 -3.33 -7.15
N ILE A 292 12.53 -3.24 -7.20
CA ILE A 292 11.84 -2.14 -7.89
C ILE A 292 12.07 -0.83 -7.13
N ALA A 293 12.00 -0.84 -5.79
CA ALA A 293 12.21 0.37 -4.99
C ALA A 293 13.66 0.87 -5.11
N VAL A 294 14.65 0.02 -4.84
CA VAL A 294 16.08 0.40 -4.87
C VAL A 294 16.54 0.67 -6.31
N GLY A 295 16.22 -0.22 -7.26
CA GLY A 295 16.59 -0.08 -8.66
C GLY A 295 15.88 1.09 -9.33
N GLY A 296 14.59 1.28 -9.09
CA GLY A 296 13.81 2.40 -9.58
C GLY A 296 14.32 3.74 -9.05
N PHE A 297 14.69 3.79 -7.76
CA PHE A 297 15.28 4.98 -7.15
C PHE A 297 16.67 5.29 -7.73
N ALA A 298 17.53 4.30 -7.89
CA ALA A 298 18.85 4.47 -8.50
C ALA A 298 18.76 4.93 -9.96
N ALA A 299 17.87 4.33 -10.73
CA ALA A 299 17.59 4.74 -12.12
C ALA A 299 17.04 6.18 -12.18
N ALA A 300 16.13 6.54 -11.25
CA ALA A 300 15.61 7.91 -11.16
C ALA A 300 16.71 8.93 -10.84
N VAL A 301 17.62 8.63 -9.90
CA VAL A 301 18.75 9.52 -9.58
C VAL A 301 19.66 9.73 -10.79
N ALA A 302 20.00 8.64 -11.50
CA ALA A 302 20.81 8.73 -12.73
C ALA A 302 20.10 9.55 -13.81
N MET A 303 18.80 9.33 -14.01
CA MET A 303 17.97 10.08 -14.94
C MET A 303 17.91 11.57 -14.58
N PHE A 304 17.74 11.90 -13.27
CA PHE A 304 17.71 13.28 -12.83
C PHE A 304 19.03 14.00 -13.09
N ALA A 305 20.16 13.34 -12.81
CA ALA A 305 21.48 13.89 -13.09
C ALA A 305 21.68 14.13 -14.60
N LEU A 306 21.27 13.18 -15.43
CA LEU A 306 21.34 13.29 -16.89
C LEU A 306 20.44 14.40 -17.44
N LEU A 307 19.17 14.42 -17.06
CA LEU A 307 18.22 15.41 -17.55
C LEU A 307 18.51 16.83 -17.00
N ALA A 308 18.94 16.94 -15.76
CA ALA A 308 19.40 18.21 -15.20
C ALA A 308 20.65 18.72 -15.93
N TRP A 309 21.62 17.84 -16.23
CA TRP A 309 22.79 18.17 -17.03
C TRP A 309 22.41 18.62 -18.44
N LEU A 310 21.49 17.92 -19.09
CA LEU A 310 20.99 18.27 -20.41
C LEU A 310 20.29 19.63 -20.39
N ALA A 311 19.39 19.86 -19.43
CA ALA A 311 18.67 21.13 -19.27
C ALA A 311 19.64 22.32 -19.03
N VAL A 312 20.63 22.17 -18.15
CA VAL A 312 21.65 23.18 -17.90
C VAL A 312 22.54 23.40 -19.13
N SER A 313 22.88 22.33 -19.85
CA SER A 313 23.67 22.41 -21.10
C SER A 313 22.92 23.13 -22.20
N LEU A 314 21.62 22.84 -22.36
CA LEU A 314 20.75 23.56 -23.30
C LEU A 314 20.60 25.02 -22.93
N LEU A 315 20.41 25.32 -21.63
CA LEU A 315 20.33 26.66 -21.12
C LEU A 315 21.62 27.42 -21.41
N LYS A 316 22.80 26.80 -21.22
CA LYS A 316 24.10 27.37 -21.53
C LYS A 316 24.27 27.73 -23.03
N ARG A 317 23.77 26.84 -23.92
CA ARG A 317 23.81 27.10 -25.37
C ARG A 317 22.82 28.18 -25.84
N ALA A 318 21.66 28.28 -25.12
CA ALA A 318 20.63 29.25 -25.46
C ALA A 318 20.96 30.71 -25.03
N ILE A 319 21.95 30.90 -24.14
CA ILE A 319 22.34 32.23 -23.67
C ILE A 319 23.52 32.76 -24.52
N PRO A 320 23.34 33.81 -25.35
CA PRO A 320 24.42 34.40 -26.14
C PRO A 320 25.47 35.05 -25.25
N GLU A 321 26.76 34.91 -25.61
CA GLU A 321 27.89 35.48 -24.86
C GLU A 321 27.92 37.02 -24.85
N ALA A 322 27.32 37.68 -25.81
CA ALA A 322 27.31 39.13 -25.93
C ALA A 322 25.92 39.71 -25.69
N GLY A 323 25.75 40.44 -24.61
CA GLY A 323 24.83 41.55 -24.24
C GLY A 323 23.45 41.77 -24.88
N ARG A 324 23.09 41.05 -25.93
CA ARG A 324 21.83 41.17 -26.65
C ARG A 324 21.07 39.83 -26.59
N ALA A 325 20.54 39.53 -25.43
CA ALA A 325 19.61 38.42 -25.28
C ALA A 325 18.28 38.74 -25.99
N ARG A 326 18.20 38.43 -27.27
CA ARG A 326 16.95 38.40 -28.03
C ARG A 326 16.28 37.07 -27.74
N TRP A 327 15.42 37.05 -26.75
CA TRP A 327 14.61 35.90 -26.47
C TRP A 327 13.71 35.63 -27.68
N TRP A 328 14.02 34.55 -28.40
CA TRP A 328 13.25 33.86 -29.40
C TRP A 328 12.01 34.60 -29.92
N THR A 329 12.15 35.28 -31.04
CA THR A 329 11.07 35.74 -31.95
C THR A 329 9.92 36.63 -31.43
N LEU A 330 9.76 36.85 -30.12
CA LEU A 330 8.63 37.63 -29.57
C LEU A 330 8.94 39.09 -29.27
N GLY A 331 10.10 39.63 -29.59
CA GLY A 331 10.41 41.04 -29.46
C GLY A 331 10.47 41.61 -28.04
N VAL A 332 10.21 40.82 -27.02
CA VAL A 332 10.16 41.23 -25.60
C VAL A 332 11.57 41.21 -25.00
N ARG A 333 12.04 42.33 -24.43
CA ARG A 333 13.29 42.39 -23.67
C ARG A 333 13.13 41.61 -22.37
N ALA A 334 13.89 40.49 -22.20
CA ALA A 334 13.88 39.72 -20.95
C ALA A 334 14.28 40.60 -19.76
N PRO A 335 13.57 40.55 -18.63
CA PRO A 335 13.89 41.32 -17.44
C PRO A 335 15.28 40.96 -16.91
N ARG A 336 16.03 41.95 -16.40
CA ARG A 336 17.42 41.79 -15.93
C ARG A 336 17.60 40.65 -14.92
N TRP A 337 16.63 40.46 -14.03
CA TRP A 337 16.68 39.42 -13.01
C TRP A 337 16.64 38.01 -13.64
N LEU A 338 15.89 37.81 -14.72
CA LEU A 338 15.80 36.50 -15.38
C LEU A 338 17.10 36.15 -16.11
N VAL A 339 17.70 37.14 -16.79
CA VAL A 339 19.01 36.96 -17.46
C VAL A 339 20.11 36.63 -16.46
N LEU A 340 20.11 37.31 -15.30
CA LEU A 340 21.07 37.01 -14.24
C LEU A 340 20.86 35.62 -13.62
N ALA A 341 19.62 35.25 -13.34
CA ALA A 341 19.30 33.91 -12.79
C ALA A 341 19.73 32.79 -13.75
N THR A 342 19.43 32.90 -15.04
CA THR A 342 19.81 31.90 -16.04
C THR A 342 21.33 31.82 -16.24
N ARG A 343 22.04 32.97 -16.25
CA ARG A 343 23.50 33.00 -16.30
C ARG A 343 24.15 32.37 -15.07
N GLN A 344 23.59 32.56 -13.89
CA GLN A 344 24.09 32.00 -12.64
C GLN A 344 23.99 30.46 -12.66
N ILE A 345 22.86 29.93 -13.10
CA ILE A 345 22.67 28.45 -13.29
C ILE A 345 23.67 27.92 -14.31
N ALA A 346 23.84 28.61 -15.45
CA ALA A 346 24.72 28.16 -16.54
C ALA A 346 26.22 28.26 -16.20
N ALA A 347 26.62 29.19 -15.31
CA ALA A 347 28.01 29.38 -14.90
C ALA A 347 28.56 28.23 -14.06
N ARG A 348 27.69 27.50 -13.30
CA ARG A 348 28.08 26.39 -12.43
C ARG A 348 27.23 25.15 -12.68
N PRO A 349 27.40 24.49 -13.85
CA PRO A 349 26.53 23.39 -14.27
C PRO A 349 26.51 22.22 -13.28
N ALA A 350 27.68 21.82 -12.77
CA ALA A 350 27.77 20.72 -11.81
C ALA A 350 26.99 20.97 -10.50
N PHE A 351 27.01 22.22 -10.02
CA PHE A 351 26.28 22.60 -8.83
C PHE A 351 24.77 22.62 -9.07
N ALA A 352 24.32 23.17 -10.20
CA ALA A 352 22.91 23.19 -10.58
C ALA A 352 22.36 21.75 -10.77
N VAL A 353 23.12 20.87 -11.42
CA VAL A 353 22.76 19.46 -11.58
C VAL A 353 22.61 18.77 -10.23
N LEU A 354 23.58 18.96 -9.33
CA LEU A 354 23.52 18.38 -7.98
C LEU A 354 22.27 18.86 -7.22
N GLN A 355 21.99 20.17 -7.28
CA GLN A 355 20.86 20.77 -6.59
C GLN A 355 19.52 20.29 -7.13
N VAL A 356 19.34 20.27 -8.46
CA VAL A 356 18.13 19.74 -9.12
C VAL A 356 17.93 18.27 -8.77
N SER A 357 19.01 17.46 -8.85
CA SER A 357 18.93 16.02 -8.55
C SER A 357 18.59 15.76 -7.09
N ALA A 358 19.22 16.44 -6.14
CA ALA A 358 18.95 16.30 -4.72
C ALA A 358 17.50 16.67 -4.37
N LEU A 359 16.99 17.76 -4.96
CA LEU A 359 15.62 18.23 -4.79
C LEU A 359 14.63 17.25 -5.44
N ALA A 360 14.93 16.75 -6.65
CA ALA A 360 14.09 15.81 -7.37
C ALA A 360 14.00 14.47 -6.64
N VAL A 361 15.06 14.01 -6.01
CA VAL A 361 15.05 12.77 -5.20
C VAL A 361 14.12 12.89 -3.99
N GLY A 362 14.21 14.02 -3.26
CA GLY A 362 13.30 14.27 -2.15
C GLY A 362 11.83 14.34 -2.60
N LEU A 363 11.57 15.03 -3.70
CA LEU A 363 10.23 15.14 -4.29
C LEU A 363 9.73 13.83 -4.89
N LEU A 364 10.60 12.99 -5.46
CA LEU A 364 10.24 11.66 -5.97
C LEU A 364 9.56 10.82 -4.90
N ALA A 365 10.20 10.69 -3.74
CA ALA A 365 9.66 9.89 -2.65
C ALA A 365 8.32 10.46 -2.15
N LEU A 366 8.20 11.79 -2.03
CA LEU A 366 6.97 12.46 -1.63
C LEU A 366 5.84 12.24 -2.64
N VAL A 367 6.09 12.45 -3.94
CA VAL A 367 5.09 12.29 -5.00
C VAL A 367 4.67 10.81 -5.12
N LEU A 368 5.64 9.88 -5.12
CA LEU A 368 5.37 8.46 -5.19
C LEU A 368 4.48 8.00 -4.02
N LEU A 369 4.81 8.46 -2.82
CA LEU A 369 4.06 8.15 -1.62
C LEU A 369 2.63 8.71 -1.67
N VAL A 370 2.45 9.96 -2.13
CA VAL A 370 1.12 10.59 -2.30
C VAL A 370 0.28 9.82 -3.31
N LEU A 371 0.85 9.46 -4.46
CA LEU A 371 0.16 8.73 -5.52
C LEU A 371 -0.31 7.36 -5.02
N LEU A 372 0.62 6.55 -4.49
CA LEU A 372 0.30 5.21 -4.00
C LEU A 372 -0.70 5.23 -2.84
N ARG A 373 -0.56 6.18 -1.90
CA ARG A 373 -1.53 6.33 -0.81
C ARG A 373 -2.93 6.62 -1.32
N THR A 374 -3.06 7.58 -2.23
CA THR A 374 -4.37 8.01 -2.73
C THR A 374 -5.11 6.87 -3.38
N ASP A 375 -4.42 6.11 -4.24
CA ASP A 375 -5.02 5.02 -4.98
C ASP A 375 -5.25 3.78 -4.09
N LEU A 376 -4.35 3.49 -3.15
CA LEU A 376 -4.52 2.39 -2.21
C LEU A 376 -5.74 2.63 -1.29
N ILE A 377 -5.85 3.82 -0.73
CA ILE A 377 -7.02 4.19 0.11
C ILE A 377 -8.30 4.21 -0.72
N ALA A 378 -8.26 4.71 -1.96
CA ALA A 378 -9.41 4.71 -2.85
C ALA A 378 -9.85 3.28 -3.18
N SER A 379 -8.92 2.37 -3.49
CA SER A 379 -9.22 0.96 -3.76
C SER A 379 -9.83 0.25 -2.53
N TRP A 380 -9.33 0.53 -1.35
CA TRP A 380 -9.90 -0.03 -0.11
C TRP A 380 -11.30 0.51 0.20
N ARG A 381 -11.54 1.79 -0.02
CA ARG A 381 -12.88 2.40 0.15
C ARG A 381 -13.88 1.89 -0.88
N GLN A 382 -13.43 1.57 -2.10
CA GLN A 382 -14.27 0.99 -3.14
C GLN A 382 -14.59 -0.48 -2.86
N ALA A 383 -13.70 -1.22 -2.20
CA ALA A 383 -13.92 -2.63 -1.84
C ALA A 383 -15.10 -2.82 -0.86
N THR A 384 -15.43 -1.81 -0.06
CA THR A 384 -16.57 -1.85 0.88
C THR A 384 -17.36 -0.54 0.83
N PRO A 385 -18.22 -0.34 -0.20
CA PRO A 385 -19.05 0.84 -0.29
C PRO A 385 -19.95 0.99 0.95
N LYS A 386 -20.21 2.23 1.35
CA LYS A 386 -21.09 2.51 2.51
C LYS A 386 -22.52 2.04 2.30
N ASP A 387 -22.95 1.91 1.05
CA ASP A 387 -24.26 1.47 0.60
C ASP A 387 -24.30 0.00 0.15
N ALA A 388 -23.23 -0.77 0.42
CA ALA A 388 -23.18 -2.20 0.12
C ALA A 388 -24.38 -2.96 0.73
N PRO A 389 -24.89 -3.97 0.04
CA PRO A 389 -25.93 -4.86 0.58
C PRO A 389 -25.49 -5.49 1.91
N ASN A 390 -26.37 -5.49 2.88
CA ASN A 390 -26.14 -6.11 4.20
C ASN A 390 -27.11 -7.24 4.53
N ARG A 391 -28.00 -7.58 3.58
CA ARG A 391 -28.88 -8.73 3.64
C ARG A 391 -28.72 -9.55 2.37
N PHE A 392 -28.52 -10.85 2.54
CA PHE A 392 -28.62 -11.83 1.47
C PHE A 392 -29.81 -12.72 1.74
N VAL A 393 -30.57 -12.99 0.69
CA VAL A 393 -31.75 -13.84 0.75
C VAL A 393 -31.61 -14.90 -0.30
N ILE A 394 -31.74 -16.16 0.11
CA ILE A 394 -31.65 -17.33 -0.78
C ILE A 394 -32.91 -18.18 -0.68
N ASN A 395 -33.12 -19.00 -1.71
CA ASN A 395 -34.24 -19.96 -1.76
C ASN A 395 -35.63 -19.33 -1.89
N VAL A 396 -35.73 -18.14 -2.54
CA VAL A 396 -37.03 -17.61 -2.93
C VAL A 396 -37.55 -18.39 -4.12
N GLN A 397 -38.72 -19.01 -3.98
CA GLN A 397 -39.30 -19.81 -5.04
C GLN A 397 -39.89 -18.94 -6.17
N PRO A 398 -40.00 -19.44 -7.42
CA PRO A 398 -40.51 -18.65 -8.55
C PRO A 398 -41.90 -18.05 -8.33
N ASP A 399 -42.79 -18.77 -7.68
CA ASP A 399 -44.15 -18.34 -7.33
C ASP A 399 -44.16 -17.21 -6.26
N GLN A 400 -43.17 -17.18 -5.38
CA GLN A 400 -43.01 -16.17 -4.35
C GLN A 400 -42.33 -14.89 -4.85
N GLY A 401 -41.68 -14.92 -6.00
CA GLY A 401 -40.82 -13.84 -6.48
C GLY A 401 -41.47 -12.47 -6.61
N MET A 402 -42.73 -12.40 -7.05
CA MET A 402 -43.47 -11.14 -7.15
C MET A 402 -43.85 -10.61 -5.76
N ALA A 403 -44.41 -11.43 -4.92
CA ALA A 403 -44.79 -11.06 -3.55
C ALA A 403 -43.57 -10.59 -2.73
N PHE A 404 -42.45 -11.28 -2.89
CA PHE A 404 -41.20 -10.92 -2.22
C PHE A 404 -40.68 -9.53 -2.65
N ARG A 405 -40.62 -9.26 -3.95
CA ARG A 405 -40.21 -7.94 -4.47
C ARG A 405 -41.15 -6.82 -4.04
N GLN A 406 -42.45 -7.08 -4.02
CA GLN A 406 -43.44 -6.12 -3.52
C GLN A 406 -43.17 -5.80 -2.03
N ARG A 407 -42.87 -6.82 -1.22
CA ARG A 407 -42.55 -6.66 0.18
C ARG A 407 -41.28 -5.81 0.40
N LEU A 408 -40.24 -5.96 -0.46
CA LEU A 408 -39.06 -5.10 -0.45
C LEU A 408 -39.41 -3.65 -0.76
N HIS A 409 -40.24 -3.43 -1.80
CA HIS A 409 -40.68 -2.10 -2.21
C HIS A 409 -41.47 -1.40 -1.10
N ASP A 410 -42.41 -2.10 -0.46
CA ASP A 410 -43.24 -1.57 0.63
C ASP A 410 -42.39 -1.19 1.87
N ALA A 411 -41.25 -1.83 2.06
CA ALA A 411 -40.28 -1.47 3.07
C ALA A 411 -39.29 -0.38 2.66
N GLY A 412 -39.48 0.23 1.46
CA GLY A 412 -38.59 1.26 0.95
C GLY A 412 -37.28 0.77 0.34
N VAL A 413 -37.12 -0.54 0.12
CA VAL A 413 -35.92 -1.15 -0.50
C VAL A 413 -36.12 -1.16 -2.02
N ASN A 414 -35.64 -0.09 -2.68
CA ASN A 414 -35.81 0.10 -4.14
C ASN A 414 -34.60 -0.35 -4.95
N ARG A 415 -33.44 -0.60 -4.28
CA ARG A 415 -32.23 -1.07 -4.91
C ARG A 415 -31.87 -2.43 -4.32
N TYR A 416 -31.86 -3.44 -5.15
CA TYR A 416 -31.53 -4.81 -4.76
C TYR A 416 -31.00 -5.60 -5.95
N ASP A 417 -30.10 -6.55 -5.70
CA ASP A 417 -29.76 -7.57 -6.68
C ASP A 417 -30.83 -8.63 -6.68
N TRP A 418 -31.20 -9.10 -7.86
CA TRP A 418 -32.20 -10.14 -8.05
C TRP A 418 -31.79 -11.04 -9.20
N PHE A 419 -31.37 -12.27 -8.87
CA PHE A 419 -30.89 -13.21 -9.87
C PHE A 419 -31.51 -14.60 -9.66
N PRO A 420 -31.90 -15.27 -10.76
CA PRO A 420 -32.21 -16.68 -10.72
C PRO A 420 -30.91 -17.48 -10.42
N MET A 421 -31.04 -18.49 -9.61
CA MET A 421 -29.92 -19.37 -9.21
C MET A 421 -30.34 -20.84 -9.32
N PHE A 422 -29.46 -21.63 -9.87
CA PHE A 422 -29.56 -23.07 -9.90
C PHE A 422 -28.19 -23.71 -9.63
N ARG A 423 -28.17 -24.96 -9.19
CA ARG A 423 -26.94 -25.66 -8.85
C ARG A 423 -26.57 -26.63 -9.94
N GLY A 424 -25.31 -26.66 -10.32
CA GLY A 424 -24.80 -27.58 -11.32
C GLY A 424 -23.38 -28.00 -11.04
N ARG A 425 -23.08 -29.27 -11.29
CA ARG A 425 -21.73 -29.82 -11.21
C ARG A 425 -21.09 -29.77 -12.59
N LEU A 426 -19.86 -29.26 -12.69
CA LEU A 426 -19.11 -29.30 -13.94
C LEU A 426 -18.66 -30.74 -14.22
N VAL A 427 -19.20 -31.37 -15.28
CA VAL A 427 -18.94 -32.77 -15.61
C VAL A 427 -18.05 -32.98 -16.82
N ALA A 428 -17.99 -32.01 -17.75
CA ALA A 428 -17.11 -32.12 -18.91
C ALA A 428 -16.65 -30.74 -19.40
N ILE A 429 -15.43 -30.71 -19.92
CA ILE A 429 -14.84 -29.58 -20.66
C ILE A 429 -14.43 -30.06 -22.04
N ASN A 430 -14.94 -29.42 -23.10
CA ASN A 430 -14.70 -29.81 -24.50
C ASN A 430 -15.04 -31.30 -24.77
N GLY A 431 -16.12 -31.79 -24.16
CA GLY A 431 -16.55 -33.18 -24.29
C GLY A 431 -15.74 -34.19 -23.49
N ARG A 432 -14.66 -33.77 -22.82
CA ARG A 432 -13.85 -34.67 -21.96
C ARG A 432 -14.36 -34.63 -20.52
N PRO A 433 -14.59 -35.76 -19.87
CA PRO A 433 -14.96 -35.79 -18.46
C PRO A 433 -13.92 -35.10 -17.60
N VAL A 434 -14.37 -34.31 -16.60
CA VAL A 434 -13.49 -33.61 -15.68
C VAL A 434 -13.24 -34.50 -14.46
N THR A 435 -11.95 -34.72 -14.18
CA THR A 435 -11.49 -35.44 -13.00
C THR A 435 -10.69 -34.49 -12.12
N PRO A 436 -11.01 -34.31 -10.83
CA PRO A 436 -10.28 -33.43 -9.94
C PRO A 436 -8.78 -33.73 -9.89
N GLU A 437 -8.42 -35.02 -9.98
CA GLU A 437 -7.03 -35.51 -9.92
C GLU A 437 -6.17 -35.05 -11.11
N ALA A 438 -6.77 -34.61 -12.20
CA ALA A 438 -6.06 -34.08 -13.37
C ALA A 438 -5.44 -32.67 -13.13
N TYR A 439 -5.82 -32.00 -12.04
CA TYR A 439 -5.36 -30.66 -11.72
C TYR A 439 -4.37 -30.71 -10.55
N PRO A 440 -3.15 -30.12 -10.70
CA PRO A 440 -2.15 -30.09 -9.62
C PRO A 440 -2.52 -29.11 -8.49
N ASP A 441 -3.40 -28.15 -8.75
CA ASP A 441 -3.82 -27.15 -7.80
C ASP A 441 -5.00 -27.67 -6.95
N GLU A 442 -4.81 -27.73 -5.63
CA GLU A 442 -5.86 -28.11 -4.68
C GLU A 442 -7.11 -27.22 -4.76
N ARG A 443 -6.97 -25.96 -5.16
CA ARG A 443 -8.10 -25.04 -5.37
C ARG A 443 -8.95 -25.50 -6.55
N ALA A 444 -8.30 -25.90 -7.64
CA ALA A 444 -8.98 -26.46 -8.81
C ALA A 444 -9.73 -27.74 -8.46
N GLN A 445 -9.08 -28.67 -7.76
CA GLN A 445 -9.71 -29.92 -7.30
C GLN A 445 -10.97 -29.66 -6.47
N ARG A 446 -10.86 -28.77 -5.46
CA ARG A 446 -12.01 -28.40 -4.60
C ARG A 446 -13.15 -27.72 -5.36
N LEU A 447 -12.84 -26.93 -6.39
CA LEU A 447 -13.88 -26.31 -7.23
C LEU A 447 -14.62 -27.35 -8.06
N LEU A 448 -13.96 -28.38 -8.53
CA LEU A 448 -14.54 -29.44 -9.34
C LEU A 448 -15.34 -30.48 -8.53
N GLU A 449 -15.00 -30.68 -7.25
CA GLU A 449 -15.71 -31.58 -6.36
C GLU A 449 -17.08 -31.07 -5.88
N ARG A 450 -17.30 -29.76 -5.97
CA ARG A 450 -18.53 -29.11 -5.50
C ARG A 450 -19.47 -28.75 -6.64
N GLU A 451 -20.74 -28.53 -6.31
CA GLU A 451 -21.67 -27.86 -7.19
C GLU A 451 -21.39 -26.38 -7.28
N PHE A 452 -21.50 -25.83 -8.48
CA PHE A 452 -21.46 -24.40 -8.72
C PHE A 452 -22.86 -23.81 -8.58
N ASN A 453 -22.94 -22.63 -7.99
CA ASN A 453 -24.10 -21.77 -8.13
C ASN A 453 -24.01 -21.12 -9.52
N LEU A 454 -24.91 -21.50 -10.39
CA LEU A 454 -25.06 -21.00 -11.75
C LEU A 454 -26.20 -20.00 -11.79
N SER A 455 -26.16 -19.09 -12.76
CA SER A 455 -27.23 -18.11 -12.97
C SER A 455 -27.42 -17.82 -14.45
N HIS A 456 -28.48 -17.12 -14.78
CA HIS A 456 -28.69 -16.60 -16.12
C HIS A 456 -29.19 -15.14 -16.05
N ALA A 457 -28.83 -14.35 -17.05
CA ALA A 457 -29.35 -13.00 -17.23
C ALA A 457 -29.13 -12.53 -18.68
N ALA A 458 -30.09 -11.81 -19.24
CA ALA A 458 -29.94 -11.26 -20.59
C ALA A 458 -28.82 -10.20 -20.66
N GLN A 459 -28.62 -9.44 -19.59
CA GLN A 459 -27.56 -8.43 -19.49
C GLN A 459 -26.54 -8.80 -18.40
N PRO A 460 -25.26 -8.41 -18.56
CA PRO A 460 -24.27 -8.67 -17.53
C PRO A 460 -24.61 -7.88 -16.25
N PRO A 461 -24.30 -8.40 -15.06
CA PRO A 461 -24.44 -7.66 -13.82
C PRO A 461 -23.63 -6.36 -13.87
N VAL A 462 -24.23 -5.24 -13.43
CA VAL A 462 -23.62 -3.89 -13.52
C VAL A 462 -22.27 -3.79 -12.78
N HIS A 463 -22.10 -4.58 -11.72
CA HIS A 463 -20.90 -4.64 -10.90
C HIS A 463 -19.84 -5.63 -11.42
N ASN A 464 -20.07 -6.28 -12.56
CA ASN A 464 -19.09 -7.14 -13.21
C ASN A 464 -18.48 -6.42 -14.44
N GLN A 465 -17.19 -6.63 -14.65
CA GLN A 465 -16.46 -6.08 -15.80
C GLN A 465 -16.13 -7.18 -16.81
N LEU A 466 -16.48 -7.00 -18.08
CA LEU A 466 -15.99 -7.86 -19.14
C LEU A 466 -14.49 -7.62 -19.33
N VAL A 467 -13.72 -8.71 -19.27
CA VAL A 467 -12.25 -8.69 -19.47
C VAL A 467 -11.88 -9.12 -20.87
N ASP A 468 -12.61 -10.11 -21.39
CA ASP A 468 -12.34 -10.67 -22.71
C ASP A 468 -13.62 -11.24 -23.31
N GLY A 469 -13.70 -11.31 -24.66
CA GLY A 469 -14.85 -11.81 -25.37
C GLY A 469 -16.03 -10.84 -25.43
N ARG A 470 -17.25 -11.39 -25.60
CA ARG A 470 -18.47 -10.59 -25.76
C ARG A 470 -19.63 -11.20 -24.98
N TRP A 471 -20.51 -10.38 -24.49
CA TRP A 471 -21.80 -10.75 -23.92
C TRP A 471 -22.92 -10.29 -24.85
N LEU A 472 -23.54 -11.23 -25.55
CA LEU A 472 -24.71 -10.95 -26.38
C LEU A 472 -25.97 -11.49 -25.68
N PRO A 473 -27.01 -10.64 -25.50
CA PRO A 473 -28.26 -11.09 -24.90
C PRO A 473 -28.90 -12.23 -25.69
N ASN A 474 -29.30 -13.29 -24.98
CA ASN A 474 -29.95 -14.48 -25.55
C ASN A 474 -29.12 -15.21 -26.65
N GLU A 475 -27.80 -15.13 -26.58
CA GLU A 475 -26.91 -15.91 -27.46
C GLU A 475 -27.07 -17.39 -27.12
N PRO A 476 -27.47 -18.26 -28.08
CA PRO A 476 -27.69 -19.66 -27.81
C PRO A 476 -26.38 -20.38 -27.46
N ASN A 477 -26.43 -21.27 -26.48
CA ASN A 477 -25.31 -22.06 -26.01
C ASN A 477 -24.09 -21.21 -25.60
N ALA A 478 -24.30 -19.97 -25.16
CA ALA A 478 -23.24 -19.10 -24.64
C ALA A 478 -23.13 -19.22 -23.12
N VAL A 479 -21.91 -19.07 -22.64
CA VAL A 479 -21.58 -19.04 -21.22
C VAL A 479 -20.54 -17.97 -20.95
N SER A 480 -20.72 -17.22 -19.90
CA SER A 480 -19.75 -16.27 -19.35
C SER A 480 -19.12 -16.81 -18.08
N VAL A 481 -17.80 -16.83 -18.02
CA VAL A 481 -17.04 -17.41 -16.91
C VAL A 481 -16.28 -16.31 -16.16
N GLU A 482 -16.13 -16.47 -14.85
CA GLU A 482 -15.30 -15.59 -14.03
C GLU A 482 -13.82 -15.83 -14.35
N ALA A 483 -13.04 -14.73 -14.51
CA ALA A 483 -11.67 -14.79 -14.99
C ALA A 483 -10.72 -15.60 -14.07
N GLY A 484 -10.91 -15.55 -12.75
CA GLY A 484 -10.12 -16.33 -11.80
C GLY A 484 -10.43 -17.82 -11.87
N LEU A 485 -11.71 -18.20 -12.07
CA LEU A 485 -12.10 -19.57 -12.34
C LEU A 485 -11.49 -20.06 -13.65
N ALA A 486 -11.58 -19.26 -14.71
CA ALA A 486 -11.01 -19.60 -16.01
C ALA A 486 -9.48 -19.84 -15.91
N GLN A 487 -8.77 -19.00 -15.18
CA GLN A 487 -7.34 -19.18 -14.93
C GLN A 487 -7.04 -20.44 -14.12
N THR A 488 -7.81 -20.71 -13.05
CA THR A 488 -7.62 -21.89 -12.18
C THR A 488 -7.87 -23.20 -12.91
N LEU A 489 -8.86 -23.24 -13.79
CA LEU A 489 -9.24 -24.45 -14.55
C LEU A 489 -8.69 -24.47 -15.98
N TRP A 490 -7.79 -23.53 -16.33
CA TRP A 490 -7.16 -23.36 -17.65
C TRP A 490 -8.15 -23.21 -18.82
N LEU A 491 -9.31 -22.62 -18.56
CA LEU A 491 -10.36 -22.41 -19.52
C LEU A 491 -10.03 -21.21 -20.45
N LYS A 492 -10.42 -21.33 -21.70
CA LYS A 492 -10.25 -20.31 -22.74
C LYS A 492 -11.56 -19.95 -23.41
N LEU A 493 -11.61 -18.79 -24.05
CA LEU A 493 -12.73 -18.45 -24.92
C LEU A 493 -12.91 -19.55 -25.99
N GLY A 494 -14.16 -19.96 -26.19
CA GLY A 494 -14.53 -21.02 -27.12
C GLY A 494 -14.61 -22.41 -26.52
N ASP A 495 -14.10 -22.65 -25.29
CA ASP A 495 -14.26 -23.95 -24.64
C ASP A 495 -15.73 -24.23 -24.30
N ALA A 496 -16.15 -25.48 -24.46
CA ALA A 496 -17.50 -25.92 -24.13
C ALA A 496 -17.54 -26.51 -22.72
N LEU A 497 -18.44 -26.00 -21.89
CA LEU A 497 -18.66 -26.46 -20.51
C LEU A 497 -19.99 -27.21 -20.45
N ARG A 498 -19.98 -28.36 -19.80
CA ARG A 498 -21.20 -29.15 -19.52
C ARG A 498 -21.40 -29.32 -18.04
N PHE A 499 -22.58 -28.91 -17.57
CA PHE A 499 -22.99 -29.02 -16.18
C PHE A 499 -24.11 -30.04 -16.05
N ASP A 500 -24.05 -30.85 -15.00
CA ASP A 500 -25.18 -31.66 -14.54
C ASP A 500 -25.97 -30.84 -13.52
N VAL A 501 -27.24 -30.64 -13.80
CA VAL A 501 -28.19 -29.83 -13.00
C VAL A 501 -29.35 -30.71 -12.59
N GLY A 502 -29.20 -31.44 -11.50
CA GLY A 502 -30.26 -32.34 -10.99
C GLY A 502 -30.68 -33.44 -11.98
N GLY A 503 -29.76 -33.95 -12.77
CA GLY A 503 -30.01 -34.99 -13.77
C GLY A 503 -30.31 -34.44 -15.18
N THR A 504 -30.48 -33.12 -15.33
CA THR A 504 -30.55 -32.46 -16.65
C THR A 504 -29.18 -31.85 -17.00
N THR A 505 -28.87 -31.73 -18.29
CA THR A 505 -27.60 -31.13 -18.71
C THR A 505 -27.78 -29.72 -19.18
N ALA A 506 -26.97 -28.80 -18.62
CA ALA A 506 -26.79 -27.45 -19.14
C ALA A 506 -25.41 -27.36 -19.80
N GLU A 507 -25.39 -27.01 -21.09
CA GLU A 507 -24.15 -26.92 -21.85
C GLU A 507 -24.04 -25.54 -22.50
N GLY A 508 -22.80 -25.02 -22.56
CA GLY A 508 -22.55 -23.75 -23.22
C GLY A 508 -21.08 -23.56 -23.53
N ARG A 509 -20.82 -22.72 -24.56
CA ARG A 509 -19.47 -22.34 -24.98
C ARG A 509 -19.08 -21.01 -24.35
N ILE A 510 -17.87 -20.91 -23.85
CA ILE A 510 -17.36 -19.68 -23.25
C ILE A 510 -17.26 -18.57 -24.31
N THR A 511 -18.12 -17.56 -24.22
CA THR A 511 -18.16 -16.40 -25.12
C THR A 511 -17.58 -15.14 -24.46
N SER A 512 -17.48 -15.12 -23.13
CA SER A 512 -16.88 -14.01 -22.39
C SER A 512 -16.26 -14.42 -21.08
N LEU A 513 -15.23 -13.66 -20.68
CA LEU A 513 -14.61 -13.71 -19.36
C LEU A 513 -14.95 -12.44 -18.58
N ARG A 514 -15.38 -12.61 -17.32
CA ARG A 514 -15.76 -11.49 -16.43
C ARG A 514 -14.81 -11.38 -15.25
N ARG A 515 -14.47 -10.17 -14.89
CA ARG A 515 -13.86 -9.88 -13.60
C ARG A 515 -14.98 -9.62 -12.59
N VAL A 516 -14.96 -10.38 -11.53
CA VAL A 516 -15.94 -10.32 -10.44
C VAL A 516 -15.23 -9.84 -9.17
N ASP A 517 -15.78 -8.80 -8.55
CA ASP A 517 -15.33 -8.37 -7.22
C ASP A 517 -16.16 -9.11 -6.16
N TRP A 518 -15.58 -10.16 -5.60
CA TRP A 518 -16.20 -10.96 -4.55
C TRP A 518 -16.36 -10.20 -3.22
N SER A 519 -15.62 -9.10 -3.03
CA SER A 519 -15.69 -8.26 -1.83
C SER A 519 -16.80 -7.21 -1.90
N SER A 520 -17.41 -7.01 -3.05
CA SER A 520 -18.45 -5.99 -3.31
C SER A 520 -19.75 -6.18 -2.53
N MET A 521 -19.95 -7.33 -1.90
CA MET A 521 -21.20 -7.75 -1.23
C MET A 521 -22.42 -7.76 -2.15
N HIS A 522 -22.22 -7.77 -3.47
CA HIS A 522 -23.26 -8.03 -4.45
C HIS A 522 -23.38 -9.52 -4.76
N VAL A 523 -24.53 -9.92 -5.32
CA VAL A 523 -24.72 -11.29 -5.78
C VAL A 523 -23.83 -11.57 -6.97
N ASN A 524 -22.95 -12.55 -6.85
CA ASN A 524 -21.97 -12.92 -7.86
C ASN A 524 -21.98 -14.43 -8.15
N PHE A 525 -21.65 -14.77 -9.40
CA PHE A 525 -21.62 -16.14 -9.88
C PHE A 525 -20.31 -16.41 -10.63
N PHE A 526 -19.77 -17.61 -10.46
CA PHE A 526 -18.62 -18.05 -11.27
C PHE A 526 -18.96 -18.21 -12.75
N VAL A 527 -20.17 -18.72 -13.01
CA VAL A 527 -20.64 -19.01 -14.37
C VAL A 527 -22.04 -18.46 -14.55
N MET A 528 -22.28 -17.76 -15.66
CA MET A 528 -23.59 -17.22 -16.02
C MET A 528 -23.90 -17.49 -17.48
N PHE A 529 -25.17 -17.77 -17.76
CA PHE A 529 -25.67 -17.91 -19.11
C PHE A 529 -26.27 -16.57 -19.57
N PRO A 530 -25.86 -16.01 -20.72
CA PRO A 530 -26.37 -14.72 -21.23
C PRO A 530 -27.75 -14.87 -21.87
N THR A 531 -28.71 -15.37 -21.13
CA THR A 531 -30.11 -15.60 -21.60
C THR A 531 -31.12 -15.10 -20.57
N ALA A 532 -32.25 -14.59 -21.05
CA ALA A 532 -33.38 -14.19 -20.19
C ALA A 532 -34.07 -15.40 -19.54
N THR A 533 -34.12 -16.54 -20.22
CA THR A 533 -34.83 -17.73 -19.77
C THR A 533 -33.95 -18.99 -19.98
N MET A 534 -34.00 -19.90 -19.04
CA MET A 534 -33.41 -21.23 -19.17
C MET A 534 -34.46 -22.24 -19.66
N GLN A 535 -34.03 -23.47 -20.01
CA GLN A 535 -34.91 -24.56 -20.34
C GLN A 535 -35.89 -24.83 -19.18
N ALA A 536 -37.12 -25.22 -19.51
CA ALA A 536 -38.22 -25.35 -18.54
C ALA A 536 -37.96 -26.34 -17.38
N ASP A 537 -37.06 -27.31 -17.59
CA ASP A 537 -36.79 -28.40 -16.63
C ASP A 537 -35.67 -28.08 -15.62
N VAL A 538 -35.09 -26.86 -15.66
CA VAL A 538 -34.02 -26.46 -14.69
C VAL A 538 -34.70 -25.93 -13.42
N PRO A 539 -34.42 -26.56 -12.24
CA PRO A 539 -34.98 -26.08 -10.97
C PRO A 539 -34.30 -24.75 -10.55
N ILE A 540 -35.06 -23.67 -10.65
CA ILE A 540 -34.57 -22.33 -10.36
C ILE A 540 -35.10 -21.82 -9.02
N THR A 541 -34.26 -21.22 -8.20
CA THR A 541 -34.63 -20.36 -7.06
C THR A 541 -34.07 -18.98 -7.26
N TYR A 542 -34.62 -17.98 -6.58
CA TYR A 542 -34.04 -16.63 -6.65
C TYR A 542 -33.16 -16.35 -5.44
N ILE A 543 -32.08 -15.62 -5.70
CA ILE A 543 -31.20 -15.01 -4.71
C ILE A 543 -31.29 -13.49 -4.82
N ALA A 544 -31.34 -12.80 -3.69
CA ALA A 544 -31.35 -11.36 -3.63
C ALA A 544 -30.28 -10.85 -2.65
N ALA A 545 -29.73 -9.67 -2.95
CA ALA A 545 -28.94 -8.93 -1.99
C ALA A 545 -29.42 -7.48 -1.96
N PHE A 546 -29.61 -6.94 -0.78
CA PHE A 546 -30.09 -5.58 -0.58
C PHE A 546 -29.60 -5.00 0.73
N ARG A 547 -29.75 -3.69 0.86
CA ARG A 547 -29.52 -2.99 2.12
C ARG A 547 -30.84 -2.89 2.88
N ALA A 548 -30.87 -3.45 4.09
CA ALA A 548 -32.04 -3.37 4.96
C ALA A 548 -32.32 -1.91 5.37
N PRO A 549 -33.58 -1.57 5.67
CA PRO A 549 -33.95 -0.30 6.28
C PRO A 549 -33.10 -0.02 7.54
N GLN A 550 -32.81 1.26 7.83
CA GLN A 550 -31.99 1.62 8.98
C GLN A 550 -32.82 1.77 10.26
N GLY A 551 -32.19 1.52 11.42
CA GLY A 551 -32.80 1.70 12.75
C GLY A 551 -33.69 0.55 13.20
N GLY A 552 -34.60 0.82 14.12
CA GLY A 552 -35.49 -0.18 14.73
C GLY A 552 -36.43 -0.91 13.74
N ALA A 553 -36.68 -0.31 12.57
CA ALA A 553 -37.43 -0.94 11.50
C ALA A 553 -36.73 -2.17 10.90
N ALA A 554 -35.40 -2.28 11.01
CA ALA A 554 -34.64 -3.41 10.46
C ALA A 554 -34.96 -4.74 11.15
N ALA A 555 -35.04 -4.76 12.48
CA ALA A 555 -35.33 -5.96 13.26
C ALA A 555 -36.77 -6.48 13.00
N GLY A 556 -37.73 -5.56 12.90
CA GLY A 556 -39.11 -5.88 12.53
C GLY A 556 -39.26 -6.38 11.10
N PHE A 557 -38.43 -5.87 10.19
CA PHE A 557 -38.44 -6.26 8.77
C PHE A 557 -37.95 -7.70 8.55
N ASP A 558 -36.83 -8.08 9.15
CA ASP A 558 -36.30 -9.45 9.04
C ASP A 558 -37.27 -10.49 9.62
N ASN A 559 -37.90 -10.18 10.76
CA ASN A 559 -38.93 -11.02 11.38
C ASN A 559 -40.21 -11.13 10.52
N ALA A 560 -40.60 -10.05 9.86
CA ALA A 560 -41.73 -10.06 8.94
C ALA A 560 -41.43 -10.93 7.71
N LEU A 561 -40.24 -10.79 7.11
CA LEU A 561 -39.81 -11.65 6.00
C LEU A 561 -39.78 -13.13 6.38
N ALA A 562 -39.28 -13.48 7.57
CA ALA A 562 -39.24 -14.86 8.04
C ALA A 562 -40.64 -15.46 8.27
N ARG A 563 -41.61 -14.65 8.66
CA ARG A 563 -43.01 -15.06 8.82
C ARG A 563 -43.75 -15.20 7.49
N ASP A 564 -43.56 -14.22 6.59
CA ASP A 564 -44.25 -14.21 5.32
C ASP A 564 -43.66 -15.26 4.35
N PHE A 565 -42.37 -15.59 4.50
CA PHE A 565 -41.64 -16.54 3.64
C PHE A 565 -40.78 -17.53 4.47
N PRO A 566 -41.38 -18.53 5.13
CA PRO A 566 -40.68 -19.41 6.08
C PRO A 566 -39.63 -20.33 5.43
N ASN A 567 -39.72 -20.59 4.12
CA ASN A 567 -38.77 -21.38 3.34
C ASN A 567 -37.54 -20.56 2.90
N VAL A 568 -37.61 -19.24 3.02
CA VAL A 568 -36.57 -18.29 2.57
C VAL A 568 -35.55 -18.11 3.69
N THR A 569 -34.27 -18.22 3.35
CA THR A 569 -33.18 -18.00 4.30
C THR A 569 -32.65 -16.57 4.14
N THR A 570 -32.86 -15.74 5.15
CA THR A 570 -32.29 -14.39 5.22
C THR A 570 -30.99 -14.42 6.04
N VAL A 571 -29.93 -13.89 5.45
CA VAL A 571 -28.59 -13.82 6.06
C VAL A 571 -28.23 -12.37 6.33
N ASP A 572 -28.08 -12.00 7.60
CA ASP A 572 -27.62 -10.69 8.03
C ASP A 572 -26.08 -10.64 8.10
N VAL A 573 -25.46 -9.86 7.24
CA VAL A 573 -24.00 -9.64 7.21
C VAL A 573 -23.60 -8.31 7.81
N SER A 574 -24.52 -7.56 8.41
CA SER A 574 -24.26 -6.19 8.93
C SER A 574 -23.11 -6.16 9.94
N ALA A 575 -23.09 -7.08 10.88
CA ALA A 575 -22.04 -7.15 11.91
C ALA A 575 -20.66 -7.47 11.29
N THR A 576 -20.61 -8.39 10.35
CA THR A 576 -19.38 -8.76 9.63
C THR A 576 -18.88 -7.59 8.78
N LEU A 577 -19.79 -6.93 8.05
CA LEU A 577 -19.45 -5.76 7.24
C LEU A 577 -18.92 -4.61 8.12
N ALA A 578 -19.59 -4.33 9.24
CA ALA A 578 -19.14 -3.33 10.20
C ALA A 578 -17.77 -3.65 10.81
N GLN A 579 -17.48 -4.93 11.05
CA GLN A 579 -16.17 -5.38 11.52
C GLN A 579 -15.10 -5.16 10.44
N ILE A 580 -15.35 -5.55 9.19
CA ILE A 580 -14.42 -5.32 8.06
C ILE A 580 -14.17 -3.82 7.89
N GLN A 581 -15.21 -2.99 7.91
CA GLN A 581 -15.06 -1.53 7.79
C GLN A 581 -14.22 -0.96 8.93
N ARG A 582 -14.44 -1.37 10.18
CA ARG A 582 -13.60 -0.94 11.31
C ARG A 582 -12.14 -1.29 11.12
N VAL A 583 -11.83 -2.53 10.70
CA VAL A 583 -10.47 -2.97 10.43
C VAL A 583 -9.84 -2.12 9.32
N LEU A 584 -10.56 -1.89 8.21
CA LEU A 584 -10.07 -1.06 7.11
C LEU A 584 -9.83 0.38 7.54
N ASP A 585 -10.75 1.00 8.29
CA ASP A 585 -10.59 2.37 8.78
C ASP A 585 -9.37 2.52 9.70
N GLN A 586 -9.03 1.49 10.48
CA GLN A 586 -7.86 1.50 11.33
C GLN A 586 -6.57 1.31 10.54
N VAL A 587 -6.56 0.40 9.56
CA VAL A 587 -5.43 0.23 8.64
C VAL A 587 -5.18 1.52 7.85
N VAL A 588 -6.24 2.19 7.39
CA VAL A 588 -6.13 3.48 6.70
C VAL A 588 -5.50 4.54 7.61
N ARG A 589 -5.94 4.65 8.86
CA ARG A 589 -5.35 5.59 9.85
C ARG A 589 -3.88 5.29 10.14
N ALA A 590 -3.52 4.01 10.23
CA ALA A 590 -2.15 3.57 10.40
C ALA A 590 -1.26 3.98 9.23
N VAL A 591 -1.74 3.77 8.01
CA VAL A 591 -1.06 4.19 6.78
C VAL A 591 -0.94 5.72 6.71
N GLU A 592 -1.98 6.46 7.10
CA GLU A 592 -1.97 7.93 7.15
C GLU A 592 -0.94 8.48 8.14
N PHE A 593 -0.81 7.86 9.30
CA PHE A 593 0.19 8.22 10.30
C PHE A 593 1.62 8.04 9.78
N LEU A 594 1.93 6.87 9.19
CA LEU A 594 3.24 6.60 8.60
C LEU A 594 3.54 7.48 7.39
N PHE A 595 2.50 7.78 6.61
CA PHE A 595 2.60 8.75 5.52
C PHE A 595 3.02 10.13 6.03
N ALA A 596 2.36 10.65 7.07
CA ALA A 596 2.70 11.95 7.66
C ALA A 596 4.14 11.96 8.19
N PHE A 597 4.59 10.87 8.82
CA PHE A 597 5.96 10.73 9.30
C PHE A 597 6.98 10.75 8.15
N THR A 598 6.74 10.00 7.08
CA THR A 598 7.64 9.97 5.91
C THR A 598 7.63 11.28 5.15
N LEU A 599 6.47 11.95 5.06
CA LEU A 599 6.36 13.30 4.51
C LEU A 599 7.24 14.29 5.30
N ALA A 600 7.18 14.23 6.63
CA ALA A 600 8.03 15.08 7.49
C ALA A 600 9.53 14.78 7.23
N THR A 601 9.92 13.51 7.10
CA THR A 601 11.29 13.11 6.74
C THR A 601 11.70 13.70 5.39
N GLY A 602 10.85 13.60 4.37
CA GLY A 602 11.10 14.17 3.05
C GLY A 602 11.26 15.69 3.08
N LEU A 603 10.47 16.40 3.89
CA LEU A 603 10.61 17.84 4.10
C LEU A 603 11.94 18.19 4.77
N VAL A 604 12.41 17.42 5.74
CA VAL A 604 13.74 17.59 6.36
C VAL A 604 14.86 17.45 5.33
N VAL A 605 14.78 16.44 4.45
CA VAL A 605 15.75 16.25 3.36
C VAL A 605 15.75 17.43 2.40
N LEU A 606 14.56 17.87 2.01
CA LEU A 606 14.39 19.05 1.15
C LEU A 606 15.02 20.29 1.79
N PHE A 607 14.75 20.52 3.06
CA PHE A 607 15.33 21.63 3.82
C PHE A 607 16.86 21.54 3.90
N ALA A 608 17.40 20.35 4.17
CA ALA A 608 18.83 20.08 4.17
C ALA A 608 19.47 20.39 2.80
N ALA A 609 18.84 19.96 1.70
CA ALA A 609 19.34 20.21 0.34
C ALA A 609 19.43 21.69 0.00
N VAL A 610 18.43 22.49 0.44
CA VAL A 610 18.43 23.94 0.21
C VAL A 610 19.43 24.67 1.12
N THR A 611 19.54 24.26 2.39
CA THR A 611 20.44 24.89 3.36
C THR A 611 21.90 24.61 3.09
N ALA A 612 22.25 23.43 2.56
CA ALA A 612 23.62 23.08 2.18
C ALA A 612 24.20 24.02 1.09
N THR A 613 23.34 24.71 0.33
CA THR A 613 23.79 25.69 -0.69
C THR A 613 23.88 27.10 -0.17
N ARG A 614 23.52 27.37 1.10
CA ARG A 614 23.35 28.69 1.68
C ARG A 614 24.66 29.53 1.71
N GLU A 615 25.75 28.92 2.14
CA GLU A 615 27.03 29.63 2.28
C GLU A 615 27.64 30.04 0.93
N ALA A 616 27.61 29.14 -0.04
CA ALA A 616 28.07 29.43 -1.40
C ALA A 616 27.29 30.61 -2.01
N ARG A 617 25.98 30.66 -1.79
CA ARG A 617 25.10 31.74 -2.26
C ARG A 617 25.34 33.02 -1.51
N ALA A 618 25.59 32.97 -0.20
CA ALA A 618 25.87 34.17 0.61
C ALA A 618 27.13 34.89 0.11
N ARG A 619 28.18 34.16 -0.23
CA ARG A 619 29.41 34.72 -0.81
C ARG A 619 29.16 35.39 -2.18
N GLU A 620 28.41 34.74 -3.06
CA GLU A 620 28.05 35.29 -4.38
C GLU A 620 27.25 36.58 -4.27
N PHE A 621 26.27 36.61 -3.37
CA PHE A 621 25.44 37.79 -3.13
C PHE A 621 26.25 38.92 -2.51
N ALA A 622 27.22 38.65 -1.63
CA ALA A 622 28.11 39.63 -1.07
C ALA A 622 28.95 40.32 -2.18
N VAL A 623 29.52 39.54 -3.11
CA VAL A 623 30.27 40.05 -4.26
C VAL A 623 29.37 40.89 -5.17
N MET A 624 28.18 40.40 -5.53
CA MET A 624 27.25 41.16 -6.37
C MET A 624 26.77 42.45 -5.71
N ARG A 625 26.58 42.48 -4.38
CA ARG A 625 26.28 43.71 -3.63
C ARG A 625 27.43 44.68 -3.62
N ALA A 626 28.66 44.19 -3.48
CA ALA A 626 29.87 45.04 -3.59
C ALA A 626 30.00 45.66 -4.96
N LEU A 627 29.55 44.99 -6.02
CA LEU A 627 29.49 45.51 -7.40
C LEU A 627 28.25 46.39 -7.68
N GLY A 628 27.44 46.74 -6.65
CA GLY A 628 26.33 47.68 -6.76
C GLY A 628 24.95 47.04 -7.03
N ALA A 629 24.79 45.74 -6.94
CA ALA A 629 23.47 45.07 -7.11
C ALA A 629 22.54 45.42 -5.94
N SER A 630 21.30 45.85 -6.25
CA SER A 630 20.29 46.14 -5.24
C SER A 630 19.76 44.88 -4.58
N GLY A 631 19.40 44.94 -3.29
CA GLY A 631 18.83 43.83 -2.55
C GLY A 631 17.52 43.28 -3.17
N LYS A 632 16.71 44.16 -3.81
CA LYS A 632 15.50 43.76 -4.54
C LYS A 632 15.82 42.91 -5.76
N LEU A 633 16.85 43.28 -6.55
CA LEU A 633 17.30 42.53 -7.72
C LEU A 633 17.79 41.12 -7.31
N LEU A 634 18.61 41.03 -6.27
CA LEU A 634 19.13 39.76 -5.77
C LEU A 634 18.01 38.84 -5.25
N ALA A 635 17.02 39.38 -4.55
CA ALA A 635 15.85 38.64 -4.12
C ALA A 635 15.02 38.12 -5.30
N GLN A 636 14.88 38.89 -6.39
CA GLN A 636 14.21 38.46 -7.61
C GLN A 636 14.99 37.35 -8.34
N VAL A 637 16.29 37.48 -8.49
CA VAL A 637 17.19 36.50 -9.09
C VAL A 637 17.08 35.17 -8.34
N GLN A 638 17.17 35.23 -7.02
CA GLN A 638 17.07 34.04 -6.17
C GLN A 638 15.71 33.34 -6.26
N ARG A 639 14.60 34.11 -6.21
CA ARG A 639 13.25 33.54 -6.37
C ARG A 639 13.11 32.88 -7.74
N ALA A 640 13.60 33.48 -8.79
CA ALA A 640 13.56 32.92 -10.13
C ALA A 640 14.37 31.62 -10.24
N GLU A 641 15.56 31.60 -9.64
CA GLU A 641 16.41 30.40 -9.59
C GLU A 641 15.72 29.24 -8.83
N LEU A 642 15.22 29.51 -7.62
CA LEU A 642 14.53 28.53 -6.81
C LEU A 642 13.25 28.01 -7.47
N LEU A 643 12.48 28.89 -8.11
CA LEU A 643 11.32 28.52 -8.91
C LEU A 643 11.71 27.61 -10.08
N GLY A 644 12.73 27.98 -10.85
CA GLY A 644 13.18 27.20 -12.00
C GLY A 644 13.71 25.83 -11.61
N VAL A 645 14.58 25.79 -10.59
CA VAL A 645 15.14 24.53 -10.05
C VAL A 645 14.05 23.66 -9.44
N GLY A 646 13.15 24.25 -8.64
CA GLY A 646 12.06 23.54 -7.99
C GLY A 646 11.03 23.00 -8.97
N LEU A 647 10.68 23.79 -10.00
CA LEU A 647 9.76 23.36 -11.07
C LEU A 647 10.34 22.19 -11.86
N LEU A 648 11.60 22.33 -12.31
CA LEU A 648 12.27 21.26 -13.05
C LEU A 648 12.39 19.98 -12.20
N ALA A 649 12.84 20.11 -10.95
CA ALA A 649 12.94 18.97 -10.02
C ALA A 649 11.58 18.30 -9.77
N GLY A 650 10.52 19.10 -9.60
CA GLY A 650 9.16 18.60 -9.36
C GLY A 650 8.56 17.86 -10.56
N VAL A 651 8.77 18.37 -11.79
CA VAL A 651 8.34 17.69 -13.02
C VAL A 651 9.08 16.37 -13.21
N LEU A 652 10.41 16.39 -13.08
CA LEU A 652 11.24 15.18 -13.21
C LEU A 652 10.87 14.14 -12.16
N ALA A 653 10.72 14.56 -10.89
CA ALA A 653 10.29 13.70 -9.80
C ALA A 653 8.93 13.05 -10.05
N SER A 654 7.98 13.82 -10.58
CA SER A 654 6.63 13.33 -10.87
C SER A 654 6.62 12.29 -12.00
N ILE A 655 7.38 12.52 -13.07
CA ILE A 655 7.50 11.56 -14.17
C ILE A 655 8.13 10.25 -13.68
N ALA A 656 9.21 10.34 -12.89
CA ALA A 656 9.84 9.17 -12.30
C ALA A 656 8.90 8.46 -11.31
N ALA A 657 8.17 9.22 -10.46
CA ALA A 657 7.19 8.64 -9.53
C ALA A 657 6.06 7.89 -10.26
N MET A 658 5.60 8.41 -11.40
CA MET A 658 4.62 7.72 -12.23
C MET A 658 5.16 6.41 -12.80
N ALA A 659 6.40 6.39 -13.28
CA ALA A 659 7.03 5.19 -13.82
C ALA A 659 7.26 4.11 -12.74
N VAL A 660 7.85 4.50 -11.60
CA VAL A 660 8.08 3.60 -10.46
C VAL A 660 6.75 3.14 -9.84
N GLY A 661 5.78 4.06 -9.70
CA GLY A 661 4.45 3.76 -9.20
C GLY A 661 3.70 2.76 -10.07
N TRP A 662 3.79 2.89 -11.40
CA TRP A 662 3.23 1.92 -12.35
C TRP A 662 3.88 0.54 -12.19
N ALA A 663 5.21 0.48 -12.07
CA ALA A 663 5.91 -0.78 -11.86
C ALA A 663 5.50 -1.46 -10.54
N LEU A 664 5.42 -0.68 -9.45
CA LEU A 664 4.96 -1.18 -8.15
C LEU A 664 3.50 -1.64 -8.19
N ALA A 665 2.61 -0.87 -8.80
CA ALA A 665 1.20 -1.22 -8.94
C ALA A 665 1.02 -2.54 -9.70
N ARG A 666 1.77 -2.72 -10.80
CA ARG A 666 1.65 -3.91 -11.67
C ARG A 666 2.30 -5.16 -11.09
N TYR A 667 3.53 -5.05 -10.55
CA TYR A 667 4.34 -6.21 -10.19
C TYR A 667 4.33 -6.55 -8.69
N VAL A 668 3.97 -5.60 -7.82
CA VAL A 668 4.00 -5.78 -6.36
C VAL A 668 2.61 -5.81 -5.77
N PHE A 669 1.76 -4.85 -6.15
CA PHE A 669 0.41 -4.71 -5.60
C PHE A 669 -0.67 -5.36 -6.47
N GLU A 670 -0.35 -5.74 -7.69
CA GLU A 670 -1.22 -6.47 -8.62
C GLU A 670 -2.57 -5.77 -8.90
N PHE A 671 -2.56 -4.44 -9.07
CA PHE A 671 -3.73 -3.70 -9.49
C PHE A 671 -3.48 -2.87 -10.76
N SER A 672 -4.55 -2.63 -11.51
CA SER A 672 -4.49 -1.74 -12.69
C SER A 672 -4.42 -0.29 -12.22
N TRP A 673 -3.34 0.40 -12.59
CA TRP A 673 -3.14 1.78 -12.23
C TRP A 673 -2.79 2.62 -13.46
N THR A 674 -3.45 3.76 -13.58
CA THR A 674 -3.19 4.76 -14.63
C THR A 674 -2.93 6.09 -13.94
N ALA A 675 -1.72 6.60 -14.09
CA ALA A 675 -1.38 7.90 -13.51
C ALA A 675 -2.12 9.03 -14.23
N PRO A 676 -2.75 9.96 -13.50
CA PRO A 676 -3.39 11.11 -14.12
C PRO A 676 -2.37 12.02 -14.82
N PRO A 677 -2.65 12.52 -16.03
CA PRO A 677 -1.71 13.30 -16.84
C PRO A 677 -1.35 14.68 -16.21
N TRP A 678 -2.12 15.15 -15.25
CA TRP A 678 -1.88 16.42 -14.55
C TRP A 678 -0.81 16.32 -13.44
N VAL A 679 -0.39 15.12 -13.03
CA VAL A 679 0.58 14.90 -11.96
C VAL A 679 1.91 15.66 -12.15
N PRO A 680 2.53 15.68 -13.35
CA PRO A 680 3.76 16.46 -13.56
C PRO A 680 3.57 17.96 -13.38
N LEU A 681 2.41 18.50 -13.73
CA LEU A 681 2.10 19.93 -13.56
C LEU A 681 1.98 20.29 -12.07
N VAL A 682 1.22 19.52 -11.33
CA VAL A 682 1.05 19.72 -9.87
C VAL A 682 2.36 19.48 -9.13
N GLY A 683 3.10 18.43 -9.49
CA GLY A 683 4.40 18.15 -8.89
C GLY A 683 5.43 19.25 -9.19
N GLY A 684 5.42 19.80 -10.40
CA GLY A 684 6.22 20.96 -10.76
C GLY A 684 5.87 22.20 -9.91
N ALA A 685 4.58 22.50 -9.78
CA ALA A 685 4.11 23.61 -8.94
C ALA A 685 4.45 23.40 -7.46
N ALA A 686 4.25 22.19 -6.93
CA ALA A 686 4.61 21.85 -5.56
C ALA A 686 6.13 21.95 -5.32
N GLY A 687 6.95 21.46 -6.24
CA GLY A 687 8.39 21.56 -6.18
C GLY A 687 8.87 23.01 -6.18
N ALA A 688 8.28 23.86 -7.02
CA ALA A 688 8.56 25.29 -7.05
C ALA A 688 8.20 25.98 -5.73
N LEU A 689 7.01 25.70 -5.17
CA LEU A 689 6.55 26.26 -3.89
C LEU A 689 7.42 25.80 -2.72
N LEU A 690 7.75 24.52 -2.65
CA LEU A 690 8.59 23.96 -1.58
C LEU A 690 10.01 24.51 -1.64
N ALA A 691 10.60 24.64 -2.84
CA ALA A 691 11.91 25.25 -3.04
C ALA A 691 11.92 26.72 -2.62
N LEU A 692 10.85 27.47 -2.93
CA LEU A 692 10.69 28.86 -2.49
C LEU A 692 10.56 28.97 -0.98
N ALA A 693 9.73 28.13 -0.34
CA ALA A 693 9.50 28.14 1.10
C ALA A 693 10.80 27.84 1.86
N ALA A 694 11.50 26.77 1.46
CA ALA A 694 12.79 26.39 2.05
C ALA A 694 13.86 27.48 1.83
N GLY A 695 13.92 28.05 0.64
CA GLY A 695 14.84 29.13 0.30
C GLY A 695 14.53 30.46 1.00
N TRP A 696 13.24 30.78 1.18
CA TRP A 696 12.84 31.98 1.91
C TRP A 696 13.29 31.94 3.37
N TRP A 697 13.12 30.78 4.03
CA TRP A 697 13.55 30.61 5.41
C TRP A 697 15.08 30.61 5.53
N GLY A 698 15.79 29.88 4.65
CA GLY A 698 17.25 29.76 4.69
C GLY A 698 18.01 31.05 4.37
N LEU A 699 17.44 31.95 3.55
CA LEU A 699 18.15 33.10 3.02
C LEU A 699 17.62 34.46 3.52
N ARG A 700 16.55 34.49 4.30
CA ARG A 700 16.04 35.74 4.90
C ARG A 700 17.09 36.46 5.74
N GLU A 701 17.93 35.71 6.42
CA GLU A 701 19.00 36.21 7.26
C GLU A 701 20.16 36.79 6.43
N VAL A 702 20.53 36.14 5.32
CA VAL A 702 21.60 36.58 4.41
C VAL A 702 21.26 37.93 3.74
N LEU A 703 20.00 38.09 3.34
CA LEU A 703 19.54 39.35 2.71
C LEU A 703 19.43 40.54 3.70
N ARG A 704 19.32 40.28 5.01
CA ARG A 704 19.19 41.29 6.05
C ARG A 704 20.53 41.73 6.65
N ARG A 705 21.61 40.96 6.49
CA ARG A 705 22.93 41.29 7.03
C ARG A 705 23.54 42.48 6.30
N PRO A 706 24.22 43.41 7.00
CA PRO A 706 24.96 44.51 6.39
C PRO A 706 26.10 43.99 5.49
N VAL A 707 26.30 44.67 4.35
CA VAL A 707 27.32 44.26 3.34
C VAL A 707 28.71 44.15 3.95
N VAL A 708 29.07 45.07 4.84
CA VAL A 708 30.39 45.09 5.51
C VAL A 708 30.62 43.85 6.37
N GLN A 709 29.58 43.37 7.07
CA GLN A 709 29.71 42.14 7.87
C GLN A 709 29.84 40.89 7.00
N THR A 710 29.07 40.81 5.88
CA THR A 710 29.17 39.68 4.93
C THR A 710 30.51 39.69 4.19
N LEU A 711 31.08 40.82 3.87
CA LEU A 711 32.41 40.92 3.25
C LEU A 711 33.53 40.60 4.26
N ARG A 712 33.44 41.06 5.52
CA ARG A 712 34.37 40.64 6.58
C ARG A 712 34.33 39.14 6.82
N GLN A 713 33.16 38.56 7.00
CA GLN A 713 33.02 37.11 7.13
C GLN A 713 33.51 36.33 5.90
N ALA A 714 33.30 36.85 4.69
CA ALA A 714 33.83 36.26 3.46
C ALA A 714 35.36 36.46 3.32
N ALA A 715 35.95 37.45 3.99
CA ALA A 715 37.39 37.63 4.08
C ALA A 715 38.03 36.83 5.22
N ASP A 716 37.29 36.62 6.33
CA ASP A 716 37.72 35.89 7.51
C ASP A 716 37.51 34.35 7.37
N THR A 717 36.62 33.93 6.49
CA THR A 717 36.41 32.52 6.09
C THR A 717 37.05 32.21 4.73
#